data_053b363322e33b5c7ccf8f26702e2b40
#
_entry.id   053b363322e33b5c7ccf8f26702e2b40
#
_cell.length_a   1.000
_cell.length_b   1.000
_cell.length_c   1.000
_cell.angle_alpha   90.00
_cell.angle_beta   90.00
_cell.angle_gamma   90.00
#
_symmetry.space_group_name_H-M   'P 1'
#
loop_
_entity.id
_entity.type
_entity.pdbx_description
1 polymer ?
#
loop_
_entity_poly.entity_id
_entity_poly.type
_entity_poly.pdbx_seq_one_letter_code
_entity_poly.pdbx_strand_id
1 'polypeptide(L)'
;MNLNELRGMTDKKIKELQKNGIFTAEDLVRCFPRDYLDLTKQTPLSECYHNDVVLTSAKVTGIPQSSYYGKRNKYVKVYIEQDGAIYTAVWFNNPYVENGLKSGEEYFFYGRVQNKYGQCSLVNPSYELVDKNYRLKGIVPVYSVKGGITQRSIRASVALALKKVVIKSMIPEYFIRMYGLMPLERAYYQVHFPTCLQEAAIASERIAIEEYFLLVSAFKYIKGDRGQVRINKYSCKPTEIGDFSKRFGFDFTEGQKKAVNEIYSDMNSPVVMNRLLQGDVGSGKTAVALCSIYIAVKSGYQAAMLAPTEVLAEQNYKILKRIFPEYNVALLTGSLTAREKREIKGKIASGEISIVAGTHAVITDDAIFRNLSLCVCDEQHRFGVAQRNALVEKGVTPDVLVMSATPIPRTLSLIFYGDLDISSITDKPKARVEISTGIVPERKYNDMLRFIDNECSLGHRAYFICPLIEGDEEGSLMSAKELYDELKEKLPSRKIALLHGKIKDKEKQSIMQEFKDGTIEILVSTTVIEVGIDVPEASVMSIYNAERFGLSQLHQLRGRVGRSDIKSYCFLLTSTDNPKSIERLKILRDNSDGFKISEYDYDLRGSGDFFGVRQSGRFLGDLGNLKYPSSAIFLAKKISDGTFSSGSNTDELKTIALQKYEKLKDVTLN
;
A
#
# COMPACT_ATOMS: atom_id res chain seq x y z
N MET A 1 29.55 10.79 12.29
CA MET A 1 30.22 10.66 13.62
C MET A 1 30.14 9.20 14.04
N ASN A 2 31.27 8.57 14.39
CA ASN A 2 31.28 7.17 14.79
C ASN A 2 30.70 6.95 16.20
N LEU A 3 30.09 5.77 16.46
CA LEU A 3 29.48 5.47 17.76
C LEU A 3 30.48 5.47 18.94
N ASN A 4 31.75 5.14 18.70
CA ASN A 4 32.80 5.16 19.71
C ASN A 4 33.21 6.56 20.19
N GLU A 5 32.86 7.61 19.46
CA GLU A 5 33.06 9.00 19.83
C GLU A 5 32.01 9.52 20.84
N LEU A 6 30.94 8.75 21.05
CA LEU A 6 29.92 9.06 22.04
C LEU A 6 30.34 8.56 23.43
N ARG A 7 30.37 9.43 24.42
CA ARG A 7 30.76 9.10 25.80
C ARG A 7 29.85 8.01 26.37
N GLY A 8 30.47 6.94 26.90
CA GLY A 8 29.72 5.82 27.54
C GLY A 8 29.25 4.73 26.58
N MET A 9 29.74 4.71 25.32
CA MET A 9 29.61 3.57 24.44
C MET A 9 30.69 2.55 24.68
N THR A 10 30.30 1.32 25.04
CA THR A 10 31.21 0.17 25.15
C THR A 10 31.21 -0.64 23.89
N ASP A 11 32.28 -1.37 23.57
CA ASP A 11 32.37 -2.23 22.38
C ASP A 11 31.21 -3.23 22.29
N LYS A 12 30.79 -3.80 23.44
CA LYS A 12 29.64 -4.68 23.49
C LYS A 12 28.37 -3.98 23.01
N LYS A 13 28.11 -2.76 23.47
CA LYS A 13 26.94 -1.96 23.12
C LYS A 13 26.97 -1.54 21.65
N ILE A 14 28.15 -1.17 21.15
CA ILE A 14 28.35 -0.84 19.72
C ILE A 14 28.01 -2.05 18.83
N LYS A 15 28.52 -3.24 19.15
CA LYS A 15 28.22 -4.48 18.43
C LYS A 15 26.72 -4.82 18.43
N GLU A 16 26.02 -4.57 19.52
CA GLU A 16 24.58 -4.77 19.62
C GLU A 16 23.80 -3.76 18.78
N LEU A 17 24.22 -2.49 18.74
CA LEU A 17 23.65 -1.45 17.88
C LEU A 17 23.86 -1.79 16.39
N GLN A 18 25.05 -2.23 16.02
CA GLN A 18 25.39 -2.64 14.64
C GLN A 18 24.53 -3.82 14.15
N LYS A 19 24.18 -4.77 15.02
CA LYS A 19 23.23 -5.86 14.71
C LYS A 19 21.81 -5.34 14.39
N ASN A 20 21.48 -4.14 14.85
CA ASN A 20 20.22 -3.45 14.53
C ASN A 20 20.35 -2.47 13.34
N GLY A 21 21.49 -2.49 12.64
CA GLY A 21 21.74 -1.61 11.48
C GLY A 21 22.12 -0.18 11.86
N ILE A 22 22.52 0.06 13.11
CA ILE A 22 22.91 1.37 13.65
C ILE A 22 24.43 1.42 13.72
N PHE A 23 25.09 2.18 12.85
CA PHE A 23 26.54 2.25 12.71
C PHE A 23 27.11 3.60 13.13
N THR A 24 26.32 4.67 13.07
CA THR A 24 26.73 6.06 13.32
C THR A 24 25.82 6.73 14.37
N ALA A 25 26.24 7.90 14.87
CA ALA A 25 25.42 8.72 15.75
C ALA A 25 24.19 9.28 15.01
N GLU A 26 24.31 9.54 13.73
CA GLU A 26 23.23 9.95 12.85
C GLU A 26 22.17 8.84 12.71
N ASP A 27 22.58 7.56 12.61
CA ASP A 27 21.65 6.41 12.60
C ASP A 27 20.89 6.30 13.92
N LEU A 28 21.54 6.60 15.06
CA LEU A 28 20.87 6.63 16.36
C LEU A 28 19.78 7.69 16.43
N VAL A 29 20.05 8.89 15.94
CA VAL A 29 19.08 10.00 15.89
C VAL A 29 17.93 9.69 14.94
N ARG A 30 18.15 8.88 13.92
CA ARG A 30 17.15 8.41 12.96
C ARG A 30 16.44 7.14 13.38
N CYS A 31 16.87 6.50 14.47
CA CYS A 31 16.16 5.35 15.03
C CYS A 31 14.88 5.82 15.73
N PHE A 32 13.85 6.13 14.95
CA PHE A 32 12.60 6.68 15.50
C PHE A 32 11.80 5.66 16.32
N PRO A 33 11.09 6.12 17.37
CA PRO A 33 10.18 5.27 18.15
C PRO A 33 9.08 4.69 17.26
N ARG A 34 8.75 3.43 17.45
CA ARG A 34 7.59 2.80 16.80
C ARG A 34 6.27 3.14 17.49
N ASP A 35 6.35 3.45 18.81
CA ASP A 35 5.18 3.76 19.63
C ASP A 35 5.58 4.55 20.88
N TYR A 36 4.60 5.04 21.62
CA TYR A 36 4.81 5.76 22.87
C TYR A 36 3.96 5.18 23.98
N LEU A 37 4.51 5.14 25.18
CA LEU A 37 3.80 4.81 26.40
C LEU A 37 3.41 6.13 27.09
N ASP A 38 2.12 6.33 27.30
CA ASP A 38 1.64 7.45 28.09
C ASP A 38 1.64 7.04 29.57
N LEU A 39 2.65 7.50 30.30
CA LEU A 39 2.82 7.27 31.72
C LEU A 39 2.41 8.53 32.52
N THR A 40 1.63 9.42 31.95
CA THR A 40 1.11 10.62 32.65
C THR A 40 -0.08 10.31 33.53
N LYS A 41 -0.83 9.25 33.19
CA LYS A 41 -2.03 8.82 33.91
C LYS A 41 -1.81 7.46 34.57
N GLN A 42 -2.05 7.39 35.84
CA GLN A 42 -2.15 6.12 36.58
C GLN A 42 -3.63 5.69 36.57
N THR A 43 -3.85 4.40 36.37
CA THR A 43 -5.19 3.81 36.42
C THR A 43 -5.22 2.80 37.56
N PRO A 44 -6.16 2.93 38.52
CA PRO A 44 -6.35 1.93 39.55
C PRO A 44 -6.70 0.57 38.96
N LEU A 45 -6.15 -0.51 39.50
CA LEU A 45 -6.41 -1.88 39.02
C LEU A 45 -7.89 -2.28 39.16
N SER A 46 -8.61 -1.66 40.07
CA SER A 46 -10.05 -1.83 40.25
C SER A 46 -10.90 -1.34 39.06
N GLU A 47 -10.39 -0.37 38.28
CA GLU A 47 -11.07 0.23 37.12
C GLU A 47 -10.66 -0.38 35.78
N CYS A 48 -9.75 -1.38 35.78
CA CYS A 48 -9.17 -1.92 34.58
C CYS A 48 -9.97 -3.08 34.00
N TYR A 49 -10.10 -3.12 32.68
CA TYR A 49 -10.72 -4.20 31.93
C TYR A 49 -9.68 -5.22 31.41
N HIS A 50 -10.18 -6.38 30.99
CA HIS A 50 -9.34 -7.41 30.40
C HIS A 50 -8.65 -6.90 29.13
N ASN A 51 -7.32 -7.11 29.05
CA ASN A 51 -6.43 -6.62 27.99
C ASN A 51 -6.05 -5.14 28.01
N ASP A 52 -6.49 -4.36 28.98
CA ASP A 52 -6.00 -2.98 29.17
C ASP A 52 -4.49 -2.99 29.42
N VAL A 53 -3.80 -2.00 28.89
CA VAL A 53 -2.37 -1.76 29.18
C VAL A 53 -2.28 -0.49 30.01
N VAL A 54 -1.90 -0.66 31.28
CA VAL A 54 -2.01 0.41 32.26
C VAL A 54 -0.70 0.66 33.02
N LEU A 55 -0.54 1.89 33.49
CA LEU A 55 0.40 2.24 34.54
C LEU A 55 -0.37 2.33 35.87
N THR A 56 0.11 1.62 36.86
CA THR A 56 -0.44 1.68 38.21
C THR A 56 0.67 1.71 39.25
N SER A 57 0.44 2.29 40.43
CA SER A 57 1.33 2.12 41.58
C SER A 57 0.71 1.15 42.57
N ALA A 58 1.55 0.24 43.12
CA ALA A 58 1.10 -0.72 44.12
C ALA A 58 2.26 -1.12 45.02
N LYS A 59 1.92 -1.48 46.25
CA LYS A 59 2.88 -1.95 47.27
C LYS A 59 3.06 -3.47 47.16
N VAL A 60 4.30 -3.95 47.16
CA VAL A 60 4.60 -5.38 47.19
C VAL A 60 4.33 -5.94 48.57
N THR A 61 3.43 -6.91 48.71
CA THR A 61 2.96 -7.45 50.01
C THR A 61 3.58 -8.80 50.38
N GLY A 62 4.49 -9.34 49.60
CA GLY A 62 5.09 -10.63 49.89
C GLY A 62 6.40 -10.87 49.16
N ILE A 63 7.05 -11.97 49.45
CA ILE A 63 8.26 -12.40 48.73
C ILE A 63 7.84 -12.95 47.35
N PRO A 64 8.54 -12.58 46.25
CA PRO A 64 8.29 -13.16 44.95
C PRO A 64 8.32 -14.70 44.96
N GLN A 65 7.24 -15.33 44.52
CA GLN A 65 7.10 -16.78 44.46
C GLN A 65 7.40 -17.30 43.05
N SER A 66 8.39 -18.19 42.94
CA SER A 66 8.70 -18.81 41.65
C SER A 66 8.16 -20.22 41.57
N SER A 67 7.62 -20.58 40.43
CA SER A 67 7.12 -21.91 40.13
C SER A 67 7.44 -22.27 38.67
N TYR A 68 7.47 -23.58 38.39
CA TYR A 68 7.67 -24.10 37.05
C TYR A 68 6.35 -24.57 36.45
N TYR A 69 6.12 -24.26 35.18
CA TYR A 69 5.02 -24.81 34.43
C TYR A 69 5.58 -25.54 33.20
N GLY A 70 5.30 -26.84 33.05
CA GLY A 70 5.95 -27.66 32.04
C GLY A 70 7.43 -27.93 32.35
N LYS A 71 8.15 -28.57 31.41
CA LYS A 71 9.52 -29.05 31.65
C LYS A 71 10.61 -27.96 31.65
N ARG A 72 10.35 -26.72 31.20
CA ARG A 72 11.38 -25.66 31.03
C ARG A 72 10.92 -24.24 31.32
N ASN A 73 9.66 -23.98 31.58
CA ASN A 73 9.14 -22.62 31.71
C ASN A 73 8.98 -22.25 33.20
N LYS A 74 9.66 -21.19 33.62
CA LYS A 74 9.57 -20.61 34.96
C LYS A 74 8.64 -19.41 34.94
N TYR A 75 7.77 -19.27 35.94
CA TYR A 75 7.04 -18.02 36.16
C TYR A 75 7.26 -17.52 37.57
N VAL A 76 7.26 -16.21 37.75
CA VAL A 76 7.38 -15.53 39.04
C VAL A 76 6.07 -14.82 39.30
N LYS A 77 5.45 -15.08 40.43
CA LYS A 77 4.21 -14.45 40.90
C LYS A 77 4.54 -13.56 42.11
N VAL A 78 4.03 -12.35 42.09
CA VAL A 78 4.16 -11.36 43.16
C VAL A 78 2.77 -10.83 43.52
N TYR A 79 2.52 -10.75 44.84
CA TYR A 79 1.30 -10.12 45.33
C TYR A 79 1.57 -8.63 45.54
N ILE A 80 0.66 -7.82 45.04
CA ILE A 80 0.71 -6.34 45.10
C ILE A 80 -0.59 -5.84 45.70
N GLU A 81 -0.51 -4.83 46.54
CA GLU A 81 -1.65 -4.19 47.22
C GLU A 81 -1.86 -2.79 46.65
N GLN A 82 -3.10 -2.47 46.33
CA GLN A 82 -3.53 -1.14 45.96
C GLN A 82 -4.92 -0.87 46.56
N ASP A 83 -5.07 0.25 47.26
CA ASP A 83 -6.30 0.70 47.88
C ASP A 83 -7.00 -0.36 48.77
N GLY A 84 -6.17 -1.15 49.49
CA GLY A 84 -6.65 -2.22 50.38
C GLY A 84 -7.02 -3.53 49.68
N ALA A 85 -6.95 -3.60 48.36
CA ALA A 85 -7.20 -4.81 47.59
C ALA A 85 -5.88 -5.46 47.14
N ILE A 86 -5.86 -6.81 47.14
CA ILE A 86 -4.67 -7.60 46.75
C ILE A 86 -4.85 -8.07 45.29
N TYR A 87 -3.88 -7.75 44.47
CA TYR A 87 -3.77 -8.14 43.06
C TYR A 87 -2.54 -9.00 42.84
N THR A 88 -2.34 -9.55 41.66
CA THR A 88 -1.18 -10.32 41.29
C THR A 88 -0.44 -9.76 40.10
N ALA A 89 0.88 -9.76 40.12
CA ALA A 89 1.72 -9.52 38.96
C ALA A 89 2.50 -10.79 38.65
N VAL A 90 2.51 -11.22 37.35
CA VAL A 90 3.08 -12.48 36.91
C VAL A 90 4.06 -12.24 35.77
N TRP A 91 5.26 -12.78 35.90
CA TRP A 91 6.30 -12.75 34.87
C TRP A 91 6.62 -14.16 34.40
N PHE A 92 6.63 -14.34 33.10
CA PHE A 92 7.02 -15.59 32.46
C PHE A 92 8.45 -15.50 31.96
N ASN A 93 9.27 -16.50 32.27
CA ASN A 93 10.68 -16.65 31.84
C ASN A 93 11.58 -15.45 32.18
N ASN A 94 11.32 -14.76 33.28
CA ASN A 94 12.12 -13.63 33.76
C ASN A 94 12.60 -13.87 35.22
N PRO A 95 13.75 -14.55 35.44
CA PRO A 95 14.25 -14.84 36.79
C PRO A 95 14.76 -13.61 37.56
N TYR A 96 15.04 -12.50 36.88
CA TYR A 96 15.58 -11.29 37.51
C TYR A 96 14.59 -10.58 38.42
N VAL A 97 13.30 -10.86 38.28
CA VAL A 97 12.21 -10.23 39.05
C VAL A 97 12.29 -10.67 40.53
N GLU A 98 12.77 -11.89 40.83
CA GLU A 98 12.88 -12.42 42.19
C GLU A 98 13.76 -11.54 43.09
N ASN A 99 14.83 -11.03 42.55
CA ASN A 99 15.78 -10.17 43.28
C ASN A 99 15.53 -8.67 43.08
N GLY A 100 14.61 -8.31 42.16
CA GLY A 100 14.34 -6.91 41.79
C GLY A 100 13.23 -6.24 42.60
N LEU A 101 12.34 -7.02 43.22
CA LEU A 101 11.19 -6.53 43.96
C LEU A 101 11.35 -6.84 45.43
N LYS A 102 11.16 -5.86 46.31
CA LYS A 102 11.27 -6.01 47.77
C LYS A 102 9.91 -5.84 48.42
N SER A 103 9.60 -6.74 49.33
CA SER A 103 8.37 -6.67 50.13
C SER A 103 8.35 -5.40 50.98
N GLY A 104 7.19 -4.76 51.04
CA GLY A 104 6.98 -3.50 51.77
C GLY A 104 7.28 -2.24 50.96
N GLU A 105 7.93 -2.31 49.81
CA GLU A 105 8.23 -1.17 48.96
C GLU A 105 7.12 -0.98 47.93
N GLU A 106 6.90 0.28 47.50
CA GLU A 106 5.92 0.65 46.46
C GLU A 106 6.61 0.79 45.11
N TYR A 107 6.01 0.18 44.10
CA TYR A 107 6.52 0.20 42.73
C TYR A 107 5.43 0.69 41.76
N PHE A 108 5.87 1.38 40.70
CA PHE A 108 5.09 1.55 39.49
C PHE A 108 5.16 0.27 38.67
N PHE A 109 4.01 -0.21 38.23
CA PHE A 109 3.86 -1.33 37.33
C PHE A 109 3.22 -0.87 36.01
N TYR A 110 3.85 -1.15 34.90
CA TYR A 110 3.30 -0.91 33.59
C TYR A 110 3.17 -2.25 32.85
N GLY A 111 1.95 -2.64 32.53
CA GLY A 111 1.71 -3.94 31.91
C GLY A 111 0.27 -4.14 31.47
N ARG A 112 0.04 -5.32 30.89
CA ARG A 112 -1.28 -5.74 30.44
C ARG A 112 -2.05 -6.37 31.57
N VAL A 113 -3.31 -5.93 31.72
CA VAL A 113 -4.26 -6.49 32.68
C VAL A 113 -4.90 -7.75 32.12
N GLN A 114 -4.93 -8.82 32.89
CA GLN A 114 -5.64 -10.04 32.59
C GLN A 114 -6.67 -10.33 33.70
N ASN A 115 -7.95 -10.23 33.35
CA ASN A 115 -9.04 -10.60 34.24
C ASN A 115 -9.50 -12.01 33.89
N LYS A 116 -9.22 -12.99 34.76
CA LYS A 116 -9.69 -14.37 34.65
C LYS A 116 -10.37 -14.78 35.95
N TYR A 117 -11.57 -15.31 35.86
CA TYR A 117 -12.34 -15.82 37.01
C TYR A 117 -12.50 -14.80 38.14
N GLY A 118 -12.67 -13.51 37.79
CA GLY A 118 -12.83 -12.44 38.79
C GLY A 118 -11.53 -11.98 39.46
N GLN A 119 -10.38 -12.53 39.06
CA GLN A 119 -9.07 -12.09 39.59
C GLN A 119 -8.36 -11.22 38.54
N CYS A 120 -8.04 -10.00 38.93
CA CYS A 120 -7.23 -9.08 38.13
C CYS A 120 -5.73 -9.36 38.36
N SER A 121 -4.99 -9.53 37.27
CA SER A 121 -3.55 -9.74 37.30
C SER A 121 -2.84 -8.94 36.21
N LEU A 122 -1.62 -8.48 36.52
CA LEU A 122 -0.71 -7.87 35.54
C LEU A 122 0.21 -8.93 34.94
N VAL A 123 0.31 -8.97 33.63
CA VAL A 123 1.13 -9.96 32.91
C VAL A 123 2.39 -9.31 32.35
N ASN A 124 3.56 -9.85 32.73
CA ASN A 124 4.89 -9.36 32.36
C ASN A 124 5.04 -7.84 32.51
N PRO A 125 4.59 -7.21 33.61
CA PRO A 125 4.72 -5.76 33.74
C PRO A 125 6.19 -5.34 33.86
N SER A 126 6.52 -4.20 33.28
CA SER A 126 7.71 -3.46 33.66
C SER A 126 7.48 -2.82 35.01
N TYR A 127 8.51 -2.76 35.85
CA TYR A 127 8.38 -2.18 37.17
C TYR A 127 9.52 -1.21 37.47
N GLU A 128 9.27 -0.22 38.31
CA GLU A 128 10.26 0.74 38.84
C GLU A 128 9.85 1.19 40.21
N LEU A 129 10.82 1.29 41.15
CA LEU A 129 10.60 1.74 42.50
C LEU A 129 10.04 3.17 42.51
N VAL A 130 9.00 3.43 43.31
CA VAL A 130 8.50 4.78 43.55
C VAL A 130 9.48 5.56 44.40
N ASP A 131 10.40 6.29 43.78
CA ASP A 131 11.42 7.11 44.39
C ASP A 131 11.32 8.55 43.89
N LYS A 132 11.94 9.51 44.62
CA LYS A 132 12.01 10.94 44.24
C LYS A 132 12.65 11.17 42.84
N ASN A 133 13.41 10.21 42.34
CA ASN A 133 14.08 10.22 41.01
C ASN A 133 13.37 9.36 39.94
N TYR A 134 12.11 9.12 40.10
CA TYR A 134 11.28 8.34 39.24
C TYR A 134 11.43 8.72 37.75
N ARG A 135 11.77 7.72 36.89
CA ARG A 135 12.10 7.89 35.47
C ARG A 135 11.00 7.44 34.51
N LEU A 136 10.05 6.64 34.97
CA LEU A 136 8.85 6.27 34.25
C LEU A 136 7.80 7.38 34.37
N LYS A 137 8.09 8.58 33.84
CA LYS A 137 7.24 9.76 33.97
C LYS A 137 7.04 10.40 32.60
N GLY A 138 5.78 10.72 32.27
CA GLY A 138 5.45 11.39 31.01
C GLY A 138 5.31 10.42 29.83
N ILE A 139 5.63 10.90 28.63
CA ILE A 139 5.56 10.10 27.41
C ILE A 139 6.89 9.43 27.14
N VAL A 140 6.89 8.09 27.12
CA VAL A 140 8.12 7.30 27.01
C VAL A 140 8.18 6.59 25.66
N PRO A 141 9.20 6.86 24.81
CA PRO A 141 9.31 6.24 23.48
C PRO A 141 9.64 4.75 23.56
N VAL A 142 9.05 3.95 22.65
CA VAL A 142 9.31 2.52 22.47
C VAL A 142 9.96 2.29 21.12
N TYR A 143 11.16 1.68 21.12
CA TYR A 143 11.94 1.43 19.92
C TYR A 143 11.83 -0.02 19.45
N SER A 144 11.88 -0.22 18.12
CA SER A 144 11.95 -1.55 17.49
C SER A 144 13.38 -2.06 17.47
N VAL A 145 13.90 -2.52 18.62
CA VAL A 145 15.26 -3.07 18.71
C VAL A 145 15.24 -4.58 19.00
N LYS A 146 16.17 -5.31 18.38
CA LYS A 146 16.34 -6.77 18.54
C LYS A 146 17.65 -7.06 19.29
N GLY A 147 17.74 -8.25 19.89
CA GLY A 147 18.93 -8.69 20.58
C GLY A 147 19.07 -8.14 22.00
N GLY A 148 20.29 -7.99 22.49
CA GLY A 148 20.60 -7.62 23.89
C GLY A 148 20.40 -6.15 24.28
N ILE A 149 19.87 -5.29 23.39
CA ILE A 149 19.66 -3.88 23.67
C ILE A 149 18.35 -3.68 24.44
N THR A 150 18.43 -3.10 25.62
CA THR A 150 17.25 -2.72 26.40
C THR A 150 16.69 -1.37 25.96
N GLN A 151 15.38 -1.13 26.15
CA GLN A 151 14.72 0.15 25.87
C GLN A 151 15.41 1.33 26.58
N ARG A 152 15.87 1.10 27.84
CA ARG A 152 16.65 2.09 28.60
C ARG A 152 17.98 2.43 27.92
N SER A 153 18.68 1.40 27.41
CA SER A 153 19.98 1.58 26.75
C SER A 153 19.86 2.38 25.46
N ILE A 154 18.86 2.07 24.61
CA ILE A 154 18.67 2.80 23.35
C ILE A 154 18.26 4.26 23.61
N ARG A 155 17.34 4.53 24.54
CA ARG A 155 16.95 5.91 24.92
C ARG A 155 18.14 6.74 25.38
N ALA A 156 18.99 6.18 26.24
CA ALA A 156 20.20 6.86 26.71
C ALA A 156 21.19 7.14 25.55
N SER A 157 21.32 6.20 24.61
CA SER A 157 22.19 6.38 23.44
C SER A 157 21.68 7.48 22.49
N VAL A 158 20.39 7.52 22.22
CA VAL A 158 19.74 8.55 21.40
C VAL A 158 19.91 9.93 22.06
N ALA A 159 19.69 10.03 23.38
CA ALA A 159 19.89 11.30 24.11
C ALA A 159 21.31 11.82 24.03
N LEU A 160 22.32 10.95 23.99
CA LEU A 160 23.72 11.34 23.80
C LEU A 160 24.00 11.77 22.36
N ALA A 161 23.44 11.06 21.38
CA ALA A 161 23.62 11.37 19.97
C ALA A 161 22.98 12.74 19.62
N LEU A 162 21.78 13.03 20.09
CA LEU A 162 21.07 14.31 19.87
C LEU A 162 21.87 15.53 20.37
N LYS A 163 22.73 15.36 21.37
CA LYS A 163 23.59 16.44 21.88
C LYS A 163 24.82 16.73 21.00
N LYS A 164 25.13 15.84 20.06
CA LYS A 164 26.38 15.87 19.28
C LYS A 164 26.13 16.00 17.77
N VAL A 165 25.03 15.41 17.27
CA VAL A 165 24.70 15.43 15.86
C VAL A 165 24.13 16.80 15.49
N VAL A 166 24.69 17.40 14.44
CA VAL A 166 24.17 18.64 13.86
C VAL A 166 23.03 18.27 12.89
N ILE A 167 21.85 18.76 13.20
CA ILE A 167 20.64 18.55 12.40
C ILE A 167 20.36 19.84 11.62
N LYS A 168 20.46 19.80 10.29
CA LYS A 168 20.23 20.94 9.41
C LYS A 168 19.05 20.67 8.49
N SER A 169 18.12 21.64 8.37
CA SER A 169 17.05 21.58 7.38
C SER A 169 17.57 21.98 6.00
N MET A 170 17.13 21.26 4.98
CA MET A 170 17.39 21.58 3.58
C MET A 170 16.25 22.38 2.94
N ILE A 171 15.12 22.50 3.65
CA ILE A 171 14.00 23.35 3.23
C ILE A 171 14.45 24.82 3.35
N PRO A 172 14.29 25.65 2.29
CA PRO A 172 14.62 27.07 2.35
C PRO A 172 13.85 27.79 3.47
N GLU A 173 14.53 28.68 4.18
CA GLU A 173 14.02 29.43 5.35
C GLU A 173 12.71 30.16 5.06
N TYR A 174 12.52 30.64 3.83
CA TYR A 174 11.31 31.28 3.37
C TYR A 174 10.09 30.35 3.54
N PHE A 175 10.21 29.07 3.15
CA PHE A 175 9.12 28.11 3.26
C PHE A 175 8.90 27.65 4.71
N ILE A 176 9.97 27.56 5.52
CA ILE A 176 9.84 27.26 6.95
C ILE A 176 8.96 28.32 7.62
N ARG A 177 9.20 29.61 7.36
CA ARG A 177 8.39 30.70 7.89
C ARG A 177 6.99 30.75 7.30
N MET A 178 6.86 30.58 5.98
CA MET A 178 5.58 30.65 5.27
C MET A 178 4.58 29.60 5.75
N TYR A 179 5.05 28.40 6.07
CA TYR A 179 4.20 27.29 6.53
C TYR A 179 4.25 27.08 8.04
N GLY A 180 4.92 27.93 8.80
CA GLY A 180 5.03 27.83 10.26
C GLY A 180 5.66 26.53 10.73
N LEU A 181 6.63 26.00 9.97
CA LEU A 181 7.27 24.72 10.31
C LEU A 181 8.18 24.91 11.52
N MET A 182 8.11 23.97 12.48
CA MET A 182 9.02 24.02 13.62
C MET A 182 10.48 23.77 13.17
N PRO A 183 11.48 24.26 13.93
CA PRO A 183 12.89 23.95 13.71
C PRO A 183 13.13 22.44 13.68
N LEU A 184 13.90 21.95 12.71
CA LEU A 184 14.09 20.49 12.53
C LEU A 184 14.79 19.85 13.74
N GLU A 185 15.74 20.52 14.37
CA GLU A 185 16.39 20.06 15.60
C GLU A 185 15.40 19.83 16.73
N ARG A 186 14.43 20.76 16.90
CA ARG A 186 13.36 20.60 17.87
C ARG A 186 12.47 19.42 17.55
N ALA A 187 12.14 19.18 16.28
CA ALA A 187 11.36 18.03 15.86
C ALA A 187 12.06 16.71 16.19
N TYR A 188 13.37 16.60 15.91
CA TYR A 188 14.15 15.41 16.29
C TYR A 188 14.22 15.22 17.80
N TYR A 189 14.29 16.28 18.59
CA TYR A 189 14.24 16.16 20.04
C TYR A 189 12.86 15.70 20.51
N GLN A 190 11.78 16.32 20.03
CA GLN A 190 10.41 16.03 20.47
C GLN A 190 9.87 14.68 20.01
N VAL A 191 10.34 14.13 18.89
CA VAL A 191 9.98 12.78 18.49
C VAL A 191 10.58 11.71 19.43
N HIS A 192 11.73 11.99 20.03
CA HIS A 192 12.36 11.06 20.97
C HIS A 192 11.98 11.31 22.44
N PHE A 193 11.71 12.56 22.81
CA PHE A 193 11.42 12.99 24.18
C PHE A 193 10.25 14.00 24.21
N PRO A 194 9.05 13.58 23.79
CA PRO A 194 7.90 14.46 23.78
C PRO A 194 7.35 14.67 25.21
N THR A 195 6.71 15.81 25.46
CA THR A 195 5.98 16.06 26.70
C THR A 195 4.54 15.56 26.65
N CYS A 196 3.96 15.47 25.44
CA CYS A 196 2.65 14.90 25.17
C CYS A 196 2.62 14.21 23.80
N LEU A 197 1.63 13.35 23.54
CA LEU A 197 1.49 12.63 22.28
C LEU A 197 1.30 13.57 21.07
N GLN A 198 0.69 14.73 21.27
CA GLN A 198 0.50 15.71 20.23
C GLN A 198 1.83 16.33 19.75
N GLU A 199 2.76 16.60 20.66
CA GLU A 199 4.12 17.04 20.29
C GLU A 199 4.85 15.99 19.45
N ALA A 200 4.73 14.72 19.82
CA ALA A 200 5.32 13.62 19.05
C ALA A 200 4.74 13.53 17.64
N ALA A 201 3.43 13.74 17.48
CA ALA A 201 2.76 13.74 16.19
C ALA A 201 3.22 14.91 15.30
N ILE A 202 3.26 16.13 15.83
CA ILE A 202 3.73 17.32 15.09
C ILE A 202 5.21 17.19 14.71
N ALA A 203 6.03 16.66 15.61
CA ALA A 203 7.44 16.40 15.35
C ALA A 203 7.64 15.34 14.25
N SER A 204 6.85 14.28 14.28
CA SER A 204 6.86 13.23 13.24
C SER A 204 6.46 13.79 11.88
N GLU A 205 5.43 14.63 11.83
CA GLU A 205 5.00 15.32 10.60
C GLU A 205 6.11 16.23 10.06
N ARG A 206 6.76 17.01 10.91
CA ARG A 206 7.87 17.90 10.49
C ARG A 206 9.04 17.12 9.89
N ILE A 207 9.41 16.00 10.51
CA ILE A 207 10.49 15.14 10.00
C ILE A 207 10.07 14.52 8.67
N ALA A 208 8.83 14.06 8.55
CA ALA A 208 8.30 13.51 7.31
C ALA A 208 8.34 14.54 6.16
N ILE A 209 7.95 15.79 6.41
CA ILE A 209 8.03 16.87 5.42
C ILE A 209 9.47 17.04 4.92
N GLU A 210 10.47 17.05 5.81
CA GLU A 210 11.88 17.18 5.43
C GLU A 210 12.36 16.02 4.55
N GLU A 211 12.03 14.78 4.96
CA GLU A 211 12.44 13.58 4.26
C GLU A 211 11.80 13.49 2.87
N TYR A 212 10.52 13.81 2.76
CA TYR A 212 9.83 13.82 1.47
C TYR A 212 10.24 14.99 0.58
N PHE A 213 10.58 16.14 1.16
CA PHE A 213 11.16 17.25 0.41
C PHE A 213 12.47 16.84 -0.27
N LEU A 214 13.36 16.17 0.47
CA LEU A 214 14.62 15.65 -0.07
C LEU A 214 14.37 14.58 -1.15
N LEU A 215 13.43 13.66 -0.94
CA LEU A 215 13.08 12.61 -1.89
C LEU A 215 12.54 13.20 -3.20
N VAL A 216 11.55 14.09 -3.12
CA VAL A 216 10.95 14.75 -4.31
C VAL A 216 11.99 15.59 -5.04
N SER A 217 12.87 16.27 -4.30
CA SER A 217 13.97 17.05 -4.89
C SER A 217 14.98 16.14 -5.60
N ALA A 218 15.33 14.98 -5.03
CA ALA A 218 16.17 14.00 -5.69
C ALA A 218 15.59 13.54 -7.03
N PHE A 219 14.30 13.20 -7.07
CA PHE A 219 13.62 12.85 -8.32
C PHE A 219 13.67 13.96 -9.35
N LYS A 220 13.46 15.22 -8.94
CA LYS A 220 13.55 16.37 -9.87
C LYS A 220 14.95 16.55 -10.46
N TYR A 221 15.99 16.39 -9.64
CA TYR A 221 17.37 16.44 -10.15
C TYR A 221 17.66 15.30 -11.11
N ILE A 222 17.23 14.08 -10.78
CA ILE A 222 17.40 12.90 -11.65
C ILE A 222 16.65 13.10 -12.98
N LYS A 223 15.42 13.62 -12.93
CA LYS A 223 14.59 13.89 -14.12
C LYS A 223 15.20 15.02 -14.96
N GLY A 224 15.68 16.11 -14.35
CA GLY A 224 16.33 17.20 -15.05
C GLY A 224 17.62 16.83 -15.78
N ASP A 225 18.41 15.93 -15.18
CA ASP A 225 19.64 15.42 -15.79
C ASP A 225 19.37 14.37 -16.91
N ARG A 226 18.14 13.82 -17.02
CA ARG A 226 17.79 12.69 -17.89
C ARG A 226 16.67 12.96 -18.88
N GLY A 227 16.18 14.16 -19.00
CA GLY A 227 15.13 14.49 -19.97
C GLY A 227 15.58 14.09 -21.37
N GLN A 228 15.23 12.84 -21.80
CA GLN A 228 15.52 12.41 -23.17
C GLN A 228 14.80 13.35 -24.12
N VAL A 229 15.57 13.97 -24.99
CA VAL A 229 15.00 14.87 -26.00
C VAL A 229 14.16 14.05 -26.95
N ARG A 230 12.92 14.46 -27.14
CA ARG A 230 12.00 13.81 -28.07
C ARG A 230 12.52 13.92 -29.51
N ILE A 231 12.54 12.79 -30.19
CA ILE A 231 12.84 12.72 -31.63
C ILE A 231 11.53 12.64 -32.43
N ASN A 232 10.52 11.96 -31.90
CA ASN A 232 9.23 11.75 -32.55
C ASN A 232 8.42 13.07 -32.54
N LYS A 233 7.85 13.43 -33.68
CA LYS A 233 6.98 14.62 -33.83
C LYS A 233 5.55 14.17 -34.17
N TYR A 234 4.62 14.45 -33.28
CA TYR A 234 3.23 14.13 -33.53
C TYR A 234 2.54 15.25 -34.34
N SER A 235 1.80 14.86 -35.39
CA SER A 235 1.10 15.78 -36.28
C SER A 235 -0.42 15.81 -36.04
N CYS A 236 -0.95 14.97 -35.17
CA CYS A 236 -2.35 14.88 -34.81
C CYS A 236 -2.84 16.18 -34.15
N LYS A 237 -3.97 16.73 -34.64
CA LYS A 237 -4.56 17.97 -34.11
C LYS A 237 -5.58 17.68 -33.01
N PRO A 238 -5.82 18.60 -32.05
CA PRO A 238 -6.83 18.42 -31.00
C PRO A 238 -8.24 18.15 -31.53
N THR A 239 -8.62 18.76 -32.67
CA THR A 239 -9.92 18.55 -33.33
C THR A 239 -10.09 17.11 -33.78
N GLU A 240 -9.04 16.48 -34.33
CA GLU A 240 -9.05 15.08 -34.77
C GLU A 240 -9.23 14.11 -33.58
N ILE A 241 -8.67 14.43 -32.40
CA ILE A 241 -8.88 13.67 -31.17
C ILE A 241 -10.34 13.80 -30.71
N GLY A 242 -10.93 15.00 -30.82
CA GLY A 242 -12.32 15.24 -30.51
C GLY A 242 -13.27 14.42 -31.43
N ASP A 243 -12.96 14.34 -32.73
CA ASP A 243 -13.72 13.51 -33.66
C ASP A 243 -13.50 12.00 -33.39
N PHE A 244 -12.30 11.60 -33.08
CA PHE A 244 -12.00 10.21 -32.68
C PHE A 244 -12.76 9.81 -31.42
N SER A 245 -12.89 10.70 -30.43
CA SER A 245 -13.60 10.40 -29.18
C SER A 245 -15.07 10.05 -29.38
N LYS A 246 -15.71 10.52 -30.48
CA LYS A 246 -17.09 10.16 -30.82
C LYS A 246 -17.29 8.68 -31.15
N ARG A 247 -16.21 7.96 -31.51
CA ARG A 247 -16.26 6.50 -31.80
C ARG A 247 -16.61 5.66 -30.58
N PHE A 248 -16.43 6.19 -29.35
CA PHE A 248 -16.74 5.47 -28.12
C PHE A 248 -18.24 5.38 -27.83
N GLY A 249 -19.09 6.24 -28.47
CA GLY A 249 -20.54 6.25 -28.27
C GLY A 249 -20.99 6.85 -26.94
N PHE A 250 -20.10 7.53 -26.23
CA PHE A 250 -20.41 8.27 -25.00
C PHE A 250 -19.54 9.53 -24.89
N ASP A 251 -20.02 10.50 -24.12
CA ASP A 251 -19.29 11.74 -23.89
C ASP A 251 -18.23 11.55 -22.78
N PHE A 252 -17.05 12.10 -23.01
CA PHE A 252 -15.98 12.08 -22.00
C PHE A 252 -16.32 12.99 -20.82
N THR A 253 -16.04 12.51 -19.61
CA THR A 253 -16.11 13.33 -18.39
C THR A 253 -15.04 14.41 -18.41
N GLU A 254 -15.18 15.44 -17.57
CA GLU A 254 -14.18 16.51 -17.48
C GLU A 254 -12.81 15.97 -17.03
N GLY A 255 -12.78 14.98 -16.12
CA GLY A 255 -11.53 14.32 -15.72
C GLY A 255 -10.88 13.54 -16.87
N GLN A 256 -11.64 12.87 -17.72
CA GLN A 256 -11.13 12.19 -18.91
C GLN A 256 -10.59 13.19 -19.94
N LYS A 257 -11.33 14.27 -20.23
CA LYS A 257 -10.88 15.34 -21.14
C LYS A 257 -9.58 15.98 -20.64
N LYS A 258 -9.51 16.28 -19.34
CA LYS A 258 -8.30 16.81 -18.71
C LYS A 258 -7.11 15.86 -18.89
N ALA A 259 -7.30 14.56 -18.62
CA ALA A 259 -6.24 13.56 -18.77
C ALA A 259 -5.76 13.44 -20.23
N VAL A 260 -6.68 13.47 -21.22
CA VAL A 260 -6.31 13.48 -22.64
C VAL A 260 -5.51 14.74 -23.00
N ASN A 261 -5.91 15.91 -22.51
CA ASN A 261 -5.19 17.16 -22.76
C ASN A 261 -3.78 17.17 -22.13
N GLU A 262 -3.63 16.65 -20.91
CA GLU A 262 -2.33 16.52 -20.25
C GLU A 262 -1.40 15.59 -21.05
N ILE A 263 -1.89 14.43 -21.50
CA ILE A 263 -1.15 13.47 -22.33
C ILE A 263 -0.78 14.11 -23.69
N TYR A 264 -1.72 14.79 -24.33
CA TYR A 264 -1.48 15.49 -25.59
C TYR A 264 -0.40 16.56 -25.45
N SER A 265 -0.43 17.35 -24.38
CA SER A 265 0.59 18.34 -24.07
C SER A 265 1.96 17.71 -23.90
N ASP A 266 2.04 16.61 -23.17
CA ASP A 266 3.30 15.89 -22.96
C ASP A 266 3.82 15.29 -24.28
N MET A 267 2.96 14.64 -25.07
CA MET A 267 3.33 14.07 -26.37
C MET A 267 3.83 15.12 -27.35
N ASN A 268 3.49 16.39 -27.17
CA ASN A 268 3.98 17.51 -27.97
C ASN A 268 5.08 18.34 -27.30
N SER A 269 5.54 17.94 -26.10
CA SER A 269 6.64 18.60 -25.40
C SER A 269 8.00 18.17 -25.97
N PRO A 270 9.08 18.94 -25.77
CA PRO A 270 10.43 18.55 -26.19
C PRO A 270 11.00 17.34 -25.43
N VAL A 271 10.36 16.92 -24.34
CA VAL A 271 10.78 15.81 -23.47
C VAL A 271 9.83 14.63 -23.66
N VAL A 272 10.37 13.40 -23.63
CA VAL A 272 9.58 12.18 -23.74
C VAL A 272 8.62 12.06 -22.57
N MET A 273 7.36 11.69 -22.85
CA MET A 273 6.35 11.48 -21.82
C MET A 273 6.63 10.20 -21.04
N ASN A 274 6.59 10.30 -19.73
CA ASN A 274 6.53 9.16 -18.81
C ASN A 274 5.42 9.44 -17.78
N ARG A 275 4.21 8.92 -18.02
CA ARG A 275 3.00 9.35 -17.29
C ARG A 275 2.21 8.17 -16.73
N LEU A 276 1.74 8.34 -15.49
CA LEU A 276 0.79 7.45 -14.82
C LEU A 276 -0.63 8.00 -14.98
N LEU A 277 -1.50 7.22 -15.60
CA LEU A 277 -2.93 7.44 -15.65
C LEU A 277 -3.63 6.60 -14.59
N GLN A 278 -4.09 7.23 -13.52
CA GLN A 278 -4.80 6.55 -12.45
C GLN A 278 -6.28 6.93 -12.40
N GLY A 279 -7.09 6.01 -11.94
CA GLY A 279 -8.53 6.22 -11.78
C GLY A 279 -9.20 4.97 -11.24
N ASP A 280 -10.37 5.13 -10.67
CA ASP A 280 -11.15 4.02 -10.14
C ASP A 280 -11.50 2.97 -11.23
N VAL A 281 -11.90 1.77 -10.80
CA VAL A 281 -12.41 0.75 -11.72
C VAL A 281 -13.61 1.32 -12.47
N GLY A 282 -13.57 1.24 -13.81
CA GLY A 282 -14.64 1.78 -14.67
C GLY A 282 -14.62 3.31 -14.86
N SER A 283 -13.56 4.02 -14.50
CA SER A 283 -13.40 5.47 -14.77
C SER A 283 -13.10 5.80 -16.24
N GLY A 284 -12.96 4.79 -17.10
CA GLY A 284 -12.69 4.99 -18.53
C GLY A 284 -11.23 5.25 -18.92
N LYS A 285 -10.26 4.81 -18.10
CA LYS A 285 -8.82 4.90 -18.40
C LYS A 285 -8.47 4.36 -19.79
N THR A 286 -9.07 3.24 -20.18
CA THR A 286 -8.84 2.62 -21.50
C THR A 286 -9.22 3.57 -22.63
N ALA A 287 -10.32 4.33 -22.53
CA ALA A 287 -10.70 5.29 -23.55
C ALA A 287 -9.67 6.42 -23.71
N VAL A 288 -9.12 6.92 -22.61
CA VAL A 288 -8.04 7.92 -22.61
C VAL A 288 -6.76 7.34 -23.24
N ALA A 289 -6.40 6.11 -22.92
CA ALA A 289 -5.24 5.43 -23.51
C ALA A 289 -5.41 5.20 -25.01
N LEU A 290 -6.62 4.86 -25.47
CA LEU A 290 -6.93 4.72 -26.90
C LEU A 290 -6.81 6.05 -27.65
N CYS A 291 -7.15 7.19 -27.03
CA CYS A 291 -6.86 8.51 -27.60
C CYS A 291 -5.36 8.74 -27.80
N SER A 292 -4.54 8.31 -26.81
CA SER A 292 -3.08 8.41 -26.91
C SER A 292 -2.52 7.54 -28.05
N ILE A 293 -3.03 6.31 -28.20
CA ILE A 293 -2.70 5.43 -29.32
C ILE A 293 -3.08 6.07 -30.65
N TYR A 294 -4.27 6.71 -30.72
CA TYR A 294 -4.71 7.42 -31.92
C TYR A 294 -3.73 8.53 -32.32
N ILE A 295 -3.25 9.33 -31.37
CA ILE A 295 -2.27 10.38 -31.62
C ILE A 295 -1.01 9.81 -32.28
N ALA A 296 -0.51 8.68 -31.77
CA ALA A 296 0.69 8.02 -32.28
C ALA A 296 0.48 7.48 -33.71
N VAL A 297 -0.57 6.67 -33.92
CA VAL A 297 -0.78 6.01 -35.24
C VAL A 297 -1.22 6.99 -36.32
N LYS A 298 -1.99 8.03 -35.95
CA LYS A 298 -2.37 9.11 -36.87
C LYS A 298 -1.17 9.90 -37.37
N SER A 299 -0.13 9.97 -36.55
CA SER A 299 1.14 10.61 -36.89
C SER A 299 2.14 9.69 -37.63
N GLY A 300 1.70 8.48 -37.99
CA GLY A 300 2.50 7.53 -38.78
C GLY A 300 3.46 6.65 -37.96
N TYR A 301 3.30 6.63 -36.64
CA TYR A 301 4.10 5.80 -35.74
C TYR A 301 3.39 4.52 -35.31
N GLN A 302 4.16 3.60 -34.75
CA GLN A 302 3.63 2.38 -34.13
C GLN A 302 3.35 2.61 -32.63
N ALA A 303 2.31 1.91 -32.12
CA ALA A 303 1.98 1.88 -30.71
C ALA A 303 1.86 0.46 -30.18
N ALA A 304 2.27 0.24 -28.92
CA ALA A 304 2.13 -1.03 -28.21
C ALA A 304 1.24 -0.87 -26.98
N MET A 305 0.29 -1.81 -26.78
CA MET A 305 -0.55 -1.89 -25.58
C MET A 305 -0.29 -3.21 -24.87
N LEU A 306 0.25 -3.15 -23.67
CA LEU A 306 0.69 -4.28 -22.88
C LEU A 306 -0.30 -4.60 -21.78
N ALA A 307 -0.55 -5.88 -21.59
CA ALA A 307 -1.37 -6.41 -20.53
C ALA A 307 -0.63 -7.49 -19.73
N PRO A 308 -0.88 -7.64 -18.42
CA PRO A 308 -0.17 -8.60 -17.58
C PRO A 308 -0.53 -10.06 -17.86
N THR A 309 -1.69 -10.31 -18.49
CA THR A 309 -2.18 -11.65 -18.82
C THR A 309 -2.64 -11.73 -20.27
N GLU A 310 -2.63 -12.94 -20.83
CA GLU A 310 -3.08 -13.18 -22.21
C GLU A 310 -4.56 -12.83 -22.40
N VAL A 311 -5.39 -13.13 -21.42
CA VAL A 311 -6.82 -12.82 -21.44
C VAL A 311 -7.06 -11.32 -21.58
N LEU A 312 -6.35 -10.50 -20.81
CA LEU A 312 -6.43 -9.04 -20.92
C LEU A 312 -5.86 -8.54 -22.24
N ALA A 313 -4.78 -9.14 -22.73
CA ALA A 313 -4.21 -8.81 -24.05
C ALA A 313 -5.19 -9.09 -25.18
N GLU A 314 -5.91 -10.21 -25.13
CA GLU A 314 -6.98 -10.56 -26.09
C GLU A 314 -8.18 -9.58 -26.02
N GLN A 315 -8.59 -9.18 -24.79
CA GLN A 315 -9.63 -8.17 -24.62
C GLN A 315 -9.23 -6.83 -25.22
N ASN A 316 -8.00 -6.38 -24.92
CA ASN A 316 -7.45 -5.15 -25.48
C ASN A 316 -7.35 -5.23 -27.01
N TYR A 317 -6.92 -6.38 -27.56
CA TYR A 317 -6.88 -6.61 -29.01
C TYR A 317 -8.26 -6.48 -29.64
N LYS A 318 -9.30 -7.08 -29.07
CA LYS A 318 -10.69 -6.98 -29.58
C LYS A 318 -11.18 -5.53 -29.57
N ILE A 319 -10.90 -4.78 -28.50
CA ILE A 319 -11.24 -3.37 -28.37
C ILE A 319 -10.49 -2.55 -29.44
N LEU A 320 -9.18 -2.74 -29.57
CA LEU A 320 -8.34 -2.05 -30.55
C LEU A 320 -8.83 -2.31 -31.96
N LYS A 321 -9.10 -3.55 -32.33
CA LYS A 321 -9.61 -3.90 -33.65
C LYS A 321 -10.95 -3.26 -33.98
N ARG A 322 -11.83 -3.10 -32.98
CA ARG A 322 -13.13 -2.42 -33.14
C ARG A 322 -12.99 -0.92 -33.28
N ILE A 323 -12.12 -0.27 -32.52
CA ILE A 323 -11.98 1.19 -32.46
C ILE A 323 -11.09 1.74 -33.59
N PHE A 324 -10.15 0.91 -34.07
CA PHE A 324 -9.18 1.26 -35.11
C PHE A 324 -9.34 0.39 -36.38
N PRO A 325 -10.53 0.39 -37.05
CA PRO A 325 -10.75 -0.49 -38.19
C PRO A 325 -9.86 -0.16 -39.40
N GLU A 326 -9.34 1.09 -39.47
CA GLU A 326 -8.45 1.57 -40.55
C GLU A 326 -6.96 1.21 -40.33
N TYR A 327 -6.59 0.66 -39.19
CA TYR A 327 -5.20 0.31 -38.85
C TYR A 327 -5.02 -1.20 -38.67
N ASN A 328 -3.86 -1.71 -39.04
CA ASN A 328 -3.53 -3.10 -38.79
C ASN A 328 -3.16 -3.31 -37.32
N VAL A 329 -3.98 -4.10 -36.61
CA VAL A 329 -3.80 -4.47 -35.22
C VAL A 329 -3.39 -5.93 -35.12
N ALA A 330 -2.37 -6.24 -34.33
CA ALA A 330 -1.94 -7.61 -34.04
C ALA A 330 -1.98 -7.94 -32.56
N LEU A 331 -2.14 -9.25 -32.27
CA LEU A 331 -2.02 -9.83 -30.93
C LEU A 331 -0.71 -10.62 -30.85
N LEU A 332 0.15 -10.35 -29.86
CA LEU A 332 1.40 -11.06 -29.62
C LEU A 332 1.45 -11.56 -28.17
N THR A 333 1.21 -12.87 -27.98
CA THR A 333 1.16 -13.54 -26.67
C THR A 333 2.07 -14.76 -26.60
N GLY A 334 2.27 -15.29 -25.40
CA GLY A 334 3.09 -16.47 -25.16
C GLY A 334 2.52 -17.76 -25.79
N SER A 335 1.21 -17.89 -25.87
CA SER A 335 0.50 -19.09 -26.36
C SER A 335 0.54 -19.28 -27.88
N LEU A 336 0.90 -18.24 -28.65
CA LEU A 336 1.04 -18.36 -30.10
C LEU A 336 2.17 -19.33 -30.50
N THR A 337 1.98 -20.02 -31.61
CA THR A 337 3.02 -20.90 -32.19
C THR A 337 4.28 -20.12 -32.63
N ALA A 338 5.41 -20.78 -32.69
CA ALA A 338 6.68 -20.15 -33.13
C ALA A 338 6.58 -19.56 -34.55
N ARG A 339 5.77 -20.18 -35.43
CA ARG A 339 5.53 -19.71 -36.80
C ARG A 339 4.73 -18.39 -36.78
N GLU A 340 3.61 -18.36 -36.05
CA GLU A 340 2.76 -17.17 -35.93
C GLU A 340 3.54 -16.00 -35.32
N LYS A 341 4.30 -16.26 -34.22
CA LYS A 341 5.16 -15.24 -33.60
C LYS A 341 6.14 -14.64 -34.60
N ARG A 342 6.80 -15.50 -35.43
CA ARG A 342 7.78 -15.03 -36.41
C ARG A 342 7.11 -14.18 -37.50
N GLU A 343 5.93 -14.59 -37.98
CA GLU A 343 5.18 -13.83 -38.98
C GLU A 343 4.75 -12.47 -38.44
N ILE A 344 4.16 -12.42 -37.24
CA ILE A 344 3.72 -11.17 -36.61
C ILE A 344 4.92 -10.25 -36.35
N LYS A 345 6.04 -10.77 -35.81
CA LYS A 345 7.25 -9.98 -35.58
C LYS A 345 7.85 -9.43 -36.89
N GLY A 346 7.80 -10.19 -37.98
CA GLY A 346 8.21 -9.71 -39.30
C GLY A 346 7.34 -8.53 -39.78
N LYS A 347 6.02 -8.60 -39.59
CA LYS A 347 5.10 -7.53 -39.95
C LYS A 347 5.22 -6.29 -39.04
N ILE A 348 5.61 -6.47 -37.79
CA ILE A 348 5.94 -5.35 -36.88
C ILE A 348 7.20 -4.65 -37.38
N ALA A 349 8.24 -5.41 -37.72
CA ALA A 349 9.52 -4.86 -38.18
C ALA A 349 9.42 -4.17 -39.55
N SER A 350 8.54 -4.62 -40.44
CA SER A 350 8.25 -3.94 -41.71
C SER A 350 7.42 -2.66 -41.56
N GLY A 351 6.73 -2.49 -40.43
CA GLY A 351 5.79 -1.39 -40.19
C GLY A 351 4.39 -1.63 -40.77
N GLU A 352 4.08 -2.84 -41.27
CA GLU A 352 2.74 -3.23 -41.73
C GLU A 352 1.71 -3.21 -40.58
N ILE A 353 2.15 -3.62 -39.37
CA ILE A 353 1.33 -3.55 -38.16
C ILE A 353 1.55 -2.21 -37.46
N SER A 354 0.48 -1.44 -37.28
CA SER A 354 0.50 -0.12 -36.64
C SER A 354 0.30 -0.22 -35.12
N ILE A 355 -0.48 -1.20 -34.64
CA ILE A 355 -0.83 -1.34 -33.21
C ILE A 355 -0.60 -2.79 -32.80
N VAL A 356 0.10 -2.98 -31.69
CA VAL A 356 0.34 -4.31 -31.11
C VAL A 356 -0.30 -4.37 -29.73
N ALA A 357 -1.22 -5.32 -29.51
CA ALA A 357 -1.65 -5.75 -28.19
C ALA A 357 -0.86 -7.00 -27.79
N GLY A 358 -0.43 -7.11 -26.54
CA GLY A 358 0.25 -8.33 -26.11
C GLY A 358 0.64 -8.35 -24.65
N THR A 359 1.37 -9.42 -24.31
CA THR A 359 1.97 -9.61 -22.98
C THR A 359 3.46 -9.29 -23.03
N HIS A 360 4.25 -9.80 -22.09
CA HIS A 360 5.70 -9.69 -22.09
C HIS A 360 6.37 -10.18 -23.41
N ALA A 361 5.68 -10.95 -24.25
CA ALA A 361 6.17 -11.37 -25.56
C ALA A 361 6.49 -10.18 -26.50
N VAL A 362 5.88 -9.01 -26.27
CA VAL A 362 6.16 -7.76 -26.99
C VAL A 362 7.51 -7.15 -26.56
N ILE A 363 7.97 -7.49 -25.35
CA ILE A 363 9.18 -6.93 -24.74
C ILE A 363 10.43 -7.73 -25.09
N THR A 364 10.28 -8.97 -25.59
CA THR A 364 11.42 -9.85 -25.92
C THR A 364 12.33 -9.24 -26.98
N ASP A 365 13.66 -9.46 -26.93
CA ASP A 365 14.67 -8.81 -27.77
C ASP A 365 14.45 -9.00 -29.27
N ASP A 366 13.81 -10.08 -29.65
CA ASP A 366 13.49 -10.43 -31.03
C ASP A 366 12.21 -9.74 -31.59
N ALA A 367 11.49 -8.97 -30.79
CA ALA A 367 10.38 -8.13 -31.24
C ALA A 367 10.89 -6.71 -31.59
N ILE A 368 11.31 -6.52 -32.83
CA ILE A 368 11.86 -5.25 -33.33
C ILE A 368 10.75 -4.43 -33.97
N PHE A 369 10.60 -3.17 -33.56
CA PHE A 369 9.66 -2.22 -34.15
C PHE A 369 10.38 -1.31 -35.15
N ARG A 370 9.70 -0.94 -36.21
CA ARG A 370 10.21 0.01 -37.19
C ARG A 370 10.30 1.44 -36.65
N ASN A 371 9.23 1.90 -35.95
CA ASN A 371 9.10 3.28 -35.44
C ASN A 371 8.14 3.36 -34.26
N LEU A 372 8.39 2.55 -33.20
CA LEU A 372 7.58 2.59 -31.98
C LEU A 372 7.73 3.95 -31.29
N SER A 373 6.61 4.65 -31.09
CA SER A 373 6.60 5.96 -30.41
C SER A 373 5.80 5.98 -29.10
N LEU A 374 4.90 5.02 -28.89
CA LEU A 374 4.09 4.96 -27.68
C LEU A 374 3.95 3.55 -27.14
N CYS A 375 4.21 3.40 -25.84
CA CYS A 375 3.95 2.19 -25.07
C CYS A 375 2.87 2.49 -24.01
N VAL A 376 1.77 1.74 -24.05
CA VAL A 376 0.73 1.77 -23.01
C VAL A 376 0.84 0.50 -22.18
N CYS A 377 1.03 0.63 -20.86
CA CYS A 377 1.11 -0.49 -19.91
C CYS A 377 -0.14 -0.51 -19.04
N ASP A 378 -0.93 -1.57 -19.11
CA ASP A 378 -2.12 -1.75 -18.28
C ASP A 378 -1.79 -2.52 -17.01
N GLU A 379 -2.41 -2.15 -15.85
CA GLU A 379 -2.25 -2.79 -14.54
C GLU A 379 -0.78 -2.87 -14.08
N GLN A 380 -0.14 -1.74 -13.94
CA GLN A 380 1.29 -1.56 -13.65
C GLN A 380 1.85 -2.40 -12.50
N HIS A 381 1.08 -2.63 -11.43
CA HIS A 381 1.57 -3.35 -10.24
C HIS A 381 2.07 -4.78 -10.54
N ARG A 382 1.82 -5.29 -11.75
CA ARG A 382 2.30 -6.60 -12.24
C ARG A 382 3.45 -6.52 -13.24
N PHE A 383 3.84 -5.30 -13.65
CA PHE A 383 5.02 -5.08 -14.52
C PHE A 383 6.18 -4.50 -13.69
N GLY A 384 7.31 -5.21 -13.66
CA GLY A 384 8.53 -4.73 -13.00
C GLY A 384 9.15 -3.51 -13.72
N VAL A 385 9.99 -2.75 -13.01
CA VAL A 385 10.73 -1.60 -13.57
C VAL A 385 11.64 -2.04 -14.73
N ALA A 386 12.27 -3.20 -14.63
CA ALA A 386 13.11 -3.79 -15.69
C ALA A 386 12.36 -4.01 -17.01
N GLN A 387 11.08 -4.39 -16.95
CA GLN A 387 10.26 -4.63 -18.14
C GLN A 387 9.89 -3.32 -18.84
N ARG A 388 9.72 -2.22 -18.09
CA ARG A 388 9.49 -0.87 -18.67
C ARG A 388 10.72 -0.37 -19.39
N ASN A 389 11.90 -0.56 -18.81
CA ASN A 389 13.16 -0.14 -19.41
C ASN A 389 13.44 -0.90 -20.72
N ALA A 390 13.17 -2.20 -20.77
CA ALA A 390 13.27 -3.00 -21.98
C ALA A 390 12.35 -2.50 -23.10
N LEU A 391 11.21 -1.85 -22.76
CA LEU A 391 10.35 -1.20 -23.76
C LEU A 391 10.91 0.14 -24.29
N VAL A 392 11.51 0.91 -23.40
CA VAL A 392 12.15 2.19 -23.77
C VAL A 392 13.33 1.92 -24.73
N GLU A 393 14.03 0.80 -24.59
CA GLU A 393 15.14 0.39 -25.46
C GLU A 393 14.69 -0.07 -26.86
N LYS A 394 13.40 -0.42 -27.05
CA LYS A 394 12.86 -0.92 -28.35
C LYS A 394 12.49 0.16 -29.35
N GLY A 395 12.38 1.39 -28.94
CA GLY A 395 12.07 2.52 -29.80
C GLY A 395 13.13 3.60 -29.71
N VAL A 396 13.09 4.52 -30.66
CA VAL A 396 13.90 5.73 -30.56
C VAL A 396 13.12 6.68 -29.64
N THR A 397 13.34 6.59 -28.32
CA THR A 397 12.67 7.42 -27.28
C THR A 397 11.13 7.36 -27.30
N PRO A 398 10.51 6.16 -27.05
CA PRO A 398 9.07 6.05 -27.04
C PRO A 398 8.47 6.72 -25.79
N ASP A 399 7.30 7.31 -25.94
CA ASP A 399 6.46 7.75 -24.83
C ASP A 399 5.90 6.55 -24.06
N VAL A 400 5.79 6.68 -22.75
CA VAL A 400 5.26 5.64 -21.87
C VAL A 400 4.04 6.16 -21.12
N LEU A 401 2.92 5.49 -21.30
CA LEU A 401 1.69 5.70 -20.53
C LEU A 401 1.39 4.45 -19.71
N VAL A 402 1.42 4.61 -18.42
CA VAL A 402 1.14 3.53 -17.47
C VAL A 402 -0.26 3.71 -16.90
N MET A 403 -1.07 2.66 -16.85
CA MET A 403 -2.40 2.69 -16.24
C MET A 403 -2.45 1.90 -14.93
N SER A 404 -3.19 2.42 -13.96
CA SER A 404 -3.47 1.72 -12.70
C SER A 404 -4.96 1.79 -12.37
N ALA A 405 -5.57 0.63 -12.10
CA ALA A 405 -6.94 0.54 -11.60
C ALA A 405 -7.02 0.66 -10.07
N THR A 406 -5.90 0.54 -9.36
CA THR A 406 -5.84 0.90 -7.96
C THR A 406 -5.71 2.42 -7.84
N PRO A 407 -6.70 3.11 -7.28
CA PRO A 407 -6.47 4.48 -6.86
C PRO A 407 -5.42 4.45 -5.75
N ILE A 408 -4.20 4.82 -6.08
CA ILE A 408 -3.15 5.02 -5.10
C ILE A 408 -3.33 6.45 -4.60
N PRO A 409 -3.30 6.71 -3.27
CA PRO A 409 -3.30 8.08 -2.78
C PRO A 409 -2.30 8.92 -3.58
N ARG A 410 -2.71 10.11 -4.03
CA ARG A 410 -1.85 10.99 -4.86
C ARG A 410 -0.48 11.19 -4.24
N THR A 411 -0.43 11.19 -2.92
CA THR A 411 0.78 11.30 -2.12
C THR A 411 1.72 10.13 -2.29
N LEU A 412 1.18 8.90 -2.26
CA LEU A 412 1.98 7.69 -2.41
C LEU A 412 2.41 7.47 -3.86
N SER A 413 1.57 7.83 -4.82
CA SER A 413 1.96 7.73 -6.24
C SER A 413 3.18 8.60 -6.58
N LEU A 414 3.35 9.74 -5.89
CA LEU A 414 4.55 10.58 -6.02
C LEU A 414 5.82 9.93 -5.47
N ILE A 415 5.67 9.04 -4.49
CA ILE A 415 6.79 8.34 -3.86
C ILE A 415 7.18 7.10 -4.67
N PHE A 416 6.17 6.30 -5.07
CA PHE A 416 6.40 5.07 -5.81
C PHE A 416 6.76 5.29 -7.28
N TYR A 417 6.32 6.42 -7.83
CA TYR A 417 6.42 6.74 -9.25
C TYR A 417 6.93 8.16 -9.45
N GLY A 418 7.88 8.59 -8.61
CA GLY A 418 8.41 9.97 -8.63
C GLY A 418 9.04 10.41 -9.96
N ASP A 419 9.33 9.45 -10.84
CA ASP A 419 9.76 9.65 -12.22
C ASP A 419 8.59 9.86 -13.21
N LEU A 420 7.33 9.54 -12.80
CA LEU A 420 6.15 9.67 -13.62
C LEU A 420 5.39 10.97 -13.35
N ASP A 421 4.89 11.61 -14.41
CA ASP A 421 3.84 12.61 -14.30
C ASP A 421 2.49 11.90 -14.04
N ILE A 422 1.57 12.52 -13.32
CA ILE A 422 0.35 11.85 -12.87
C ILE A 422 -0.88 12.55 -13.41
N SER A 423 -1.72 11.79 -14.12
CA SER A 423 -3.09 12.17 -14.46
C SER A 423 -4.08 11.33 -13.65
N SER A 424 -5.03 11.97 -12.99
CA SER A 424 -6.04 11.28 -12.17
C SER A 424 -7.44 11.54 -12.72
N ILE A 425 -8.17 10.45 -13.00
CA ILE A 425 -9.60 10.51 -13.35
C ILE A 425 -10.38 10.24 -12.08
N THR A 426 -10.93 11.29 -11.48
CA THR A 426 -11.72 11.21 -10.24
C THR A 426 -13.22 11.10 -10.49
N ASP A 427 -13.66 11.46 -11.71
CA ASP A 427 -15.07 11.46 -12.07
C ASP A 427 -15.52 10.04 -12.44
N LYS A 428 -16.76 9.72 -12.08
CA LYS A 428 -17.43 8.49 -12.54
C LYS A 428 -18.37 8.82 -13.70
N PRO A 429 -18.46 7.97 -14.75
CA PRO A 429 -19.46 8.12 -15.80
C PRO A 429 -20.87 8.14 -15.18
N LYS A 430 -21.73 9.04 -15.67
CA LYS A 430 -23.09 9.26 -15.13
C LYS A 430 -24.02 8.04 -15.17
N ALA A 431 -23.75 7.07 -16.02
CA ALA A 431 -24.58 5.87 -16.22
C ALA A 431 -24.32 4.73 -15.22
N ARG A 432 -23.38 4.87 -14.29
CA ARG A 432 -23.04 3.77 -13.39
C ARG A 432 -23.93 3.73 -12.15
N VAL A 433 -24.66 2.62 -11.98
CA VAL A 433 -25.47 2.36 -10.79
C VAL A 433 -24.56 2.12 -9.57
N GLU A 434 -24.87 2.73 -8.44
CA GLU A 434 -24.08 2.57 -7.21
C GLU A 434 -24.24 1.16 -6.62
N ILE A 435 -23.12 0.56 -6.21
CA ILE A 435 -23.10 -0.79 -5.63
C ILE A 435 -23.51 -0.70 -4.16
N SER A 436 -24.61 -1.36 -3.81
CA SER A 436 -25.10 -1.45 -2.43
C SER A 436 -24.18 -2.36 -1.61
N THR A 437 -23.45 -1.81 -0.66
CA THR A 437 -22.49 -2.56 0.16
C THR A 437 -23.03 -2.79 1.56
N GLY A 438 -23.04 -4.05 2.03
CA GLY A 438 -23.54 -4.43 3.36
C GLY A 438 -22.55 -5.30 4.14
N ILE A 439 -22.46 -5.08 5.46
CA ILE A 439 -21.74 -5.99 6.37
C ILE A 439 -22.78 -7.01 6.86
N VAL A 440 -22.54 -8.28 6.58
CA VAL A 440 -23.49 -9.37 6.88
C VAL A 440 -23.03 -10.10 8.14
N PRO A 441 -23.75 -9.98 9.26
CA PRO A 441 -23.51 -10.78 10.44
C PRO A 441 -23.92 -12.25 10.19
N GLU A 442 -23.30 -13.18 10.88
CA GLU A 442 -23.53 -14.63 10.72
C GLU A 442 -25.00 -15.03 10.78
N ARG A 443 -25.79 -14.43 11.68
CA ARG A 443 -27.24 -14.66 11.82
C ARG A 443 -28.06 -14.33 10.56
N LYS A 444 -27.54 -13.49 9.65
CA LYS A 444 -28.20 -13.11 8.38
C LYS A 444 -27.65 -13.85 7.17
N TYR A 445 -26.77 -14.82 7.38
CA TYR A 445 -26.12 -15.57 6.30
C TYR A 445 -27.14 -16.29 5.40
N ASN A 446 -28.12 -16.98 5.99
CA ASN A 446 -29.14 -17.70 5.22
C ASN A 446 -30.08 -16.73 4.45
N ASP A 447 -30.35 -15.54 4.98
CA ASP A 447 -31.14 -14.53 4.28
C ASP A 447 -30.38 -14.01 3.06
N MET A 448 -29.04 -13.81 3.19
CA MET A 448 -28.17 -13.46 2.08
C MET A 448 -28.18 -14.56 1.00
N LEU A 449 -28.09 -15.84 1.37
CA LEU A 449 -28.12 -16.93 0.40
C LEU A 449 -29.46 -16.98 -0.37
N ARG A 450 -30.61 -16.79 0.31
CA ARG A 450 -31.91 -16.67 -0.35
C ARG A 450 -31.97 -15.49 -1.33
N PHE A 451 -31.40 -14.37 -0.94
CA PHE A 451 -31.31 -13.21 -1.81
C PHE A 451 -30.48 -13.51 -3.06
N ILE A 452 -29.30 -14.16 -2.92
CA ILE A 452 -28.46 -14.56 -4.05
C ILE A 452 -29.17 -15.57 -4.95
N ASP A 453 -29.91 -16.53 -4.37
CA ASP A 453 -30.69 -17.49 -5.13
C ASP A 453 -31.75 -16.78 -6.00
N ASN A 454 -32.43 -15.78 -5.46
CA ASN A 454 -33.35 -14.95 -6.22
C ASN A 454 -32.67 -14.18 -7.37
N GLU A 455 -31.49 -13.58 -7.11
CA GLU A 455 -30.72 -12.87 -8.15
C GLU A 455 -30.32 -13.82 -9.28
N CYS A 456 -29.86 -15.04 -8.95
CA CYS A 456 -29.54 -16.07 -9.94
C CYS A 456 -30.80 -16.49 -10.75
N SER A 457 -31.99 -16.54 -10.12
CA SER A 457 -33.24 -16.83 -10.82
C SER A 457 -33.63 -15.75 -11.84
N LEU A 458 -33.16 -14.53 -11.65
CA LEU A 458 -33.33 -13.41 -12.59
C LEU A 458 -32.30 -13.43 -13.74
N GLY A 459 -31.41 -14.43 -13.79
CA GLY A 459 -30.35 -14.54 -14.79
C GLY A 459 -29.07 -13.83 -14.40
N HIS A 460 -28.98 -13.31 -13.18
CA HIS A 460 -27.77 -12.67 -12.67
C HIS A 460 -26.79 -13.70 -12.15
N ARG A 461 -25.52 -13.29 -11.91
CA ARG A 461 -24.45 -14.16 -11.44
C ARG A 461 -23.84 -13.63 -10.16
N ALA A 462 -23.29 -14.54 -9.36
CA ALA A 462 -22.70 -14.20 -8.08
C ALA A 462 -21.26 -14.71 -7.94
N TYR A 463 -20.42 -13.86 -7.35
CA TYR A 463 -19.08 -14.23 -6.89
C TYR A 463 -19.07 -14.50 -5.40
N PHE A 464 -18.35 -15.55 -4.99
CA PHE A 464 -17.99 -15.81 -3.60
C PHE A 464 -16.48 -15.87 -3.48
N ILE A 465 -15.90 -14.96 -2.70
CA ILE A 465 -14.46 -14.80 -2.57
C ILE A 465 -13.99 -15.20 -1.18
N CYS A 466 -13.01 -16.12 -1.14
CA CYS A 466 -12.28 -16.49 0.07
C CYS A 466 -10.90 -15.85 0.12
N PRO A 467 -10.39 -15.46 1.30
CA PRO A 467 -9.04 -14.90 1.41
C PRO A 467 -7.98 -15.96 1.09
N LEU A 468 -6.88 -15.51 0.49
CA LEU A 468 -5.65 -16.28 0.40
C LEU A 468 -4.89 -16.11 1.72
N ILE A 469 -4.48 -17.21 2.36
CA ILE A 469 -3.66 -17.16 3.58
C ILE A 469 -2.20 -17.20 3.13
N GLU A 470 -1.46 -16.13 3.36
CA GLU A 470 -0.03 -16.08 3.01
C GLU A 470 0.75 -17.19 3.73
N GLY A 471 1.48 -17.99 2.95
CA GLY A 471 2.26 -19.11 3.47
C GLY A 471 1.45 -20.39 3.74
N ASP A 472 0.14 -20.38 3.52
CA ASP A 472 -0.74 -21.54 3.64
C ASP A 472 -1.70 -21.65 2.45
N GLU A 473 -1.14 -21.98 1.29
CA GLU A 473 -1.93 -22.18 0.06
C GLU A 473 -2.92 -23.37 0.17
N GLU A 474 -2.56 -24.39 0.98
CA GLU A 474 -3.40 -25.56 1.19
C GLU A 474 -4.60 -25.23 2.06
N GLY A 475 -4.43 -24.48 3.16
CA GLY A 475 -5.53 -24.01 4.00
C GLY A 475 -6.47 -23.05 3.28
N SER A 476 -5.95 -22.18 2.41
CA SER A 476 -6.76 -21.29 1.57
C SER A 476 -7.63 -22.06 0.57
N LEU A 477 -7.07 -23.10 -0.06
CA LEU A 477 -7.78 -23.95 -0.99
C LEU A 477 -8.84 -24.78 -0.26
N MET A 478 -8.51 -25.27 0.94
CA MET A 478 -9.44 -26.06 1.77
C MET A 478 -10.65 -25.22 2.16
N SER A 479 -10.44 -23.98 2.61
CA SER A 479 -11.52 -23.04 2.94
C SER A 479 -12.43 -22.70 1.74
N ALA A 480 -11.86 -22.50 0.55
CA ALA A 480 -12.66 -22.27 -0.66
C ALA A 480 -13.43 -23.51 -1.11
N LYS A 481 -12.88 -24.71 -0.91
CA LYS A 481 -13.53 -25.97 -1.21
C LYS A 481 -14.66 -26.27 -0.23
N GLU A 482 -14.45 -26.06 1.06
CA GLU A 482 -15.49 -26.21 2.09
C GLU A 482 -16.69 -25.29 1.79
N LEU A 483 -16.44 -24.03 1.43
CA LEU A 483 -17.49 -23.11 1.02
C LEU A 483 -18.21 -23.58 -0.26
N TYR A 484 -17.47 -24.09 -1.24
CA TYR A 484 -18.05 -24.63 -2.46
C TYR A 484 -18.98 -25.82 -2.17
N ASP A 485 -18.57 -26.75 -1.32
CA ASP A 485 -19.35 -27.92 -0.94
C ASP A 485 -20.59 -27.50 -0.12
N GLU A 486 -20.46 -26.56 0.81
CA GLU A 486 -21.57 -25.96 1.57
C GLU A 486 -22.61 -25.30 0.65
N LEU A 487 -22.15 -24.49 -0.32
CA LEU A 487 -23.06 -23.82 -1.25
C LEU A 487 -23.78 -24.81 -2.17
N LYS A 488 -23.14 -25.89 -2.58
CA LYS A 488 -23.81 -26.97 -3.33
C LYS A 488 -24.93 -27.66 -2.54
N GLU A 489 -24.72 -27.83 -1.25
CA GLU A 489 -25.72 -28.40 -0.36
C GLU A 489 -26.91 -27.44 -0.14
N LYS A 490 -26.61 -26.13 0.08
CA LYS A 490 -27.63 -25.12 0.37
C LYS A 490 -28.36 -24.60 -0.87
N LEU A 491 -27.72 -24.63 -2.04
CA LEU A 491 -28.26 -24.16 -3.32
C LEU A 491 -28.19 -25.23 -4.42
N PRO A 492 -28.84 -26.37 -4.23
CA PRO A 492 -28.68 -27.55 -5.10
C PRO A 492 -29.20 -27.33 -6.54
N SER A 493 -30.04 -26.32 -6.74
CA SER A 493 -30.58 -25.98 -8.07
C SER A 493 -29.61 -25.13 -8.89
N ARG A 494 -28.52 -24.61 -8.30
CA ARG A 494 -27.60 -23.70 -8.94
C ARG A 494 -26.36 -24.39 -9.49
N LYS A 495 -25.87 -23.91 -10.64
CA LYS A 495 -24.61 -24.37 -11.21
C LYS A 495 -23.46 -23.56 -10.59
N ILE A 496 -22.70 -24.21 -9.73
CA ILE A 496 -21.60 -23.62 -8.97
C ILE A 496 -20.28 -24.18 -9.47
N ALA A 497 -19.29 -23.33 -9.65
CA ALA A 497 -17.92 -23.73 -9.96
C ALA A 497 -16.92 -23.18 -8.94
N LEU A 498 -15.80 -23.89 -8.79
CA LEU A 498 -14.66 -23.50 -7.95
C LEU A 498 -13.47 -23.10 -8.83
N LEU A 499 -12.89 -21.91 -8.55
CA LEU A 499 -11.72 -21.38 -9.25
C LEU A 499 -10.60 -21.07 -8.27
N HIS A 500 -9.41 -21.64 -8.47
CA HIS A 500 -8.26 -21.41 -7.60
C HIS A 500 -6.92 -21.45 -8.37
N GLY A 501 -5.84 -21.03 -7.73
CA GLY A 501 -4.52 -20.87 -8.35
C GLY A 501 -3.94 -22.14 -8.98
N LYS A 502 -4.23 -23.33 -8.42
CA LYS A 502 -3.67 -24.63 -8.88
C LYS A 502 -4.34 -25.20 -10.14
N ILE A 503 -5.44 -24.61 -10.61
CA ILE A 503 -6.11 -25.03 -11.87
C ILE A 503 -5.26 -24.58 -13.06
N LYS A 504 -5.19 -25.40 -14.10
CA LYS A 504 -4.46 -25.07 -15.33
C LYS A 504 -5.12 -23.90 -16.07
N ASP A 505 -4.32 -23.07 -16.73
CA ASP A 505 -4.82 -21.83 -17.33
C ASP A 505 -5.92 -22.05 -18.39
N LYS A 506 -5.84 -23.12 -19.19
CA LYS A 506 -6.91 -23.50 -20.14
C LYS A 506 -8.23 -23.80 -19.44
N GLU A 507 -8.19 -24.51 -18.34
CA GLU A 507 -9.36 -24.86 -17.55
C GLU A 507 -9.95 -23.63 -16.83
N LYS A 508 -9.07 -22.74 -16.32
CA LYS A 508 -9.50 -21.44 -15.78
C LYS A 508 -10.26 -20.61 -16.84
N GLN A 509 -9.75 -20.60 -18.07
CA GLN A 509 -10.39 -19.90 -19.18
C GLN A 509 -11.76 -20.49 -19.50
N SER A 510 -11.90 -21.84 -19.52
CA SER A 510 -13.19 -22.51 -19.75
C SER A 510 -14.20 -22.16 -18.67
N ILE A 511 -13.85 -22.30 -17.39
CA ILE A 511 -14.70 -21.96 -16.26
C ILE A 511 -15.18 -20.51 -16.33
N MET A 512 -14.25 -19.58 -16.63
CA MET A 512 -14.60 -18.17 -16.74
C MET A 512 -15.47 -17.86 -17.95
N GLN A 513 -15.29 -18.56 -19.06
CA GLN A 513 -16.16 -18.42 -20.24
C GLN A 513 -17.57 -18.96 -19.94
N GLU A 514 -17.68 -20.13 -19.32
CA GLU A 514 -18.95 -20.73 -18.89
C GLU A 514 -19.67 -19.84 -17.87
N PHE A 515 -18.94 -19.19 -16.98
CA PHE A 515 -19.50 -18.20 -16.05
C PHE A 515 -19.98 -16.95 -16.80
N LYS A 516 -19.24 -16.48 -17.79
CA LYS A 516 -19.62 -15.36 -18.63
C LYS A 516 -20.86 -15.67 -19.50
N ASP A 517 -20.97 -16.89 -20.00
CA ASP A 517 -22.09 -17.33 -20.85
C ASP A 517 -23.35 -17.71 -20.03
N GLY A 518 -23.25 -17.77 -18.68
CA GLY A 518 -24.35 -18.07 -17.78
C GLY A 518 -24.58 -19.57 -17.56
N THR A 519 -23.71 -20.42 -18.10
CA THR A 519 -23.74 -21.86 -17.79
C THR A 519 -23.41 -22.11 -16.34
N ILE A 520 -22.50 -21.33 -15.76
CA ILE A 520 -22.19 -21.27 -14.32
C ILE A 520 -22.83 -19.99 -13.76
N GLU A 521 -23.63 -20.12 -12.71
CA GLU A 521 -24.37 -19.03 -12.07
C GLU A 521 -23.61 -18.45 -10.85
N ILE A 522 -22.88 -19.30 -10.13
CA ILE A 522 -22.13 -18.94 -8.92
C ILE A 522 -20.68 -19.38 -9.08
N LEU A 523 -19.74 -18.46 -8.87
CA LEU A 523 -18.33 -18.74 -8.91
C LEU A 523 -17.69 -18.54 -7.54
N VAL A 524 -17.25 -19.64 -6.92
CA VAL A 524 -16.47 -19.63 -5.69
C VAL A 524 -14.98 -19.51 -6.07
N SER A 525 -14.27 -18.57 -5.49
CA SER A 525 -12.86 -18.39 -5.82
C SER A 525 -12.03 -17.89 -4.65
N THR A 526 -10.74 -18.22 -4.68
CA THR A 526 -9.72 -17.44 -3.95
C THR A 526 -9.44 -16.13 -4.69
N THR A 527 -8.53 -15.28 -4.22
CA THR A 527 -8.21 -13.95 -4.79
C THR A 527 -7.80 -13.93 -6.27
N VAL A 528 -7.78 -15.09 -6.96
CA VAL A 528 -7.40 -15.24 -8.37
C VAL A 528 -8.31 -14.46 -9.35
N ILE A 529 -9.50 -14.01 -8.92
CA ILE A 529 -10.44 -13.18 -9.74
C ILE A 529 -9.90 -11.75 -10.01
N GLU A 530 -8.72 -11.40 -9.52
CA GLU A 530 -8.05 -10.14 -9.93
C GLU A 530 -7.78 -10.07 -11.44
N VAL A 531 -7.94 -11.17 -12.18
CA VAL A 531 -7.78 -11.25 -13.64
C VAL A 531 -9.03 -10.73 -14.33
N GLY A 532 -8.98 -9.57 -14.82
CA GLY A 532 -9.83 -8.64 -15.56
C GLY A 532 -10.89 -9.14 -16.55
N ILE A 533 -11.53 -10.29 -16.36
CA ILE A 533 -12.65 -10.71 -17.21
C ILE A 533 -13.89 -9.91 -16.82
N ASP A 534 -14.48 -9.28 -17.82
CA ASP A 534 -15.72 -8.51 -17.68
C ASP A 534 -16.94 -9.43 -17.81
N VAL A 535 -17.75 -9.48 -16.74
CA VAL A 535 -19.03 -10.22 -16.71
C VAL A 535 -20.12 -9.23 -16.31
N PRO A 536 -20.77 -8.58 -17.29
CA PRO A 536 -21.74 -7.51 -17.05
C PRO A 536 -22.95 -7.95 -16.20
N GLU A 537 -23.33 -9.21 -16.29
CA GLU A 537 -24.48 -9.80 -15.59
C GLU A 537 -24.15 -10.24 -14.15
N ALA A 538 -22.92 -10.11 -13.71
CA ALA A 538 -22.56 -10.37 -12.32
C ALA A 538 -23.03 -9.21 -11.42
N SER A 539 -24.10 -9.45 -10.66
CA SER A 539 -24.73 -8.45 -9.79
C SER A 539 -24.33 -8.60 -8.32
N VAL A 540 -23.84 -9.77 -7.89
CA VAL A 540 -23.53 -10.01 -6.47
C VAL A 540 -22.06 -10.38 -6.26
N MET A 541 -21.43 -9.72 -5.28
CA MET A 541 -20.10 -10.01 -4.78
C MET A 541 -20.19 -10.34 -3.28
N SER A 542 -19.87 -11.57 -2.87
CA SER A 542 -19.83 -11.99 -1.48
C SER A 542 -18.39 -12.28 -1.07
N ILE A 543 -17.88 -11.60 -0.03
CA ILE A 543 -16.49 -11.70 0.42
C ILE A 543 -16.46 -12.27 1.83
N TYR A 544 -15.88 -13.46 1.96
CA TYR A 544 -15.73 -14.17 3.22
C TYR A 544 -14.50 -13.69 3.98
N ASN A 545 -14.59 -13.61 5.33
CA ASN A 545 -13.54 -13.12 6.19
C ASN A 545 -12.98 -11.77 5.67
N ALA A 546 -13.90 -10.85 5.35
CA ALA A 546 -13.58 -9.57 4.72
C ALA A 546 -12.56 -8.74 5.52
N GLU A 547 -12.47 -8.96 6.84
CA GLU A 547 -11.47 -8.33 7.72
C GLU A 547 -10.03 -8.74 7.41
N ARG A 548 -9.80 -9.82 6.67
CA ARG A 548 -8.45 -10.27 6.29
C ARG A 548 -7.92 -9.58 5.02
N PHE A 549 -8.79 -8.93 4.26
CA PHE A 549 -8.41 -8.20 3.04
C PHE A 549 -8.00 -6.76 3.34
N GLY A 550 -7.12 -6.21 2.52
CA GLY A 550 -6.87 -4.77 2.48
C GLY A 550 -8.07 -4.00 1.93
N LEU A 551 -8.28 -2.75 2.37
CA LEU A 551 -9.39 -1.92 1.87
C LEU A 551 -9.31 -1.71 0.35
N SER A 552 -8.13 -1.51 -0.19
CA SER A 552 -7.90 -1.38 -1.64
C SER A 552 -8.26 -2.65 -2.40
N GLN A 553 -7.95 -3.83 -1.86
CA GLN A 553 -8.36 -5.13 -2.42
C GLN A 553 -9.88 -5.30 -2.41
N LEU A 554 -10.51 -5.03 -1.26
CA LEU A 554 -11.97 -5.09 -1.14
C LEU A 554 -12.66 -4.17 -2.13
N HIS A 555 -12.11 -2.96 -2.32
CA HIS A 555 -12.63 -2.01 -3.30
C HIS A 555 -12.51 -2.53 -4.74
N GLN A 556 -11.39 -3.15 -5.10
CA GLN A 556 -11.20 -3.77 -6.43
C GLN A 556 -12.17 -4.94 -6.65
N LEU A 557 -12.35 -5.81 -5.65
CA LEU A 557 -13.31 -6.90 -5.71
C LEU A 557 -14.74 -6.39 -5.86
N ARG A 558 -15.12 -5.36 -5.07
CA ARG A 558 -16.42 -4.68 -5.23
C ARG A 558 -16.61 -4.14 -6.64
N GLY A 559 -15.59 -3.59 -7.25
CA GLY A 559 -15.62 -3.04 -8.61
C GLY A 559 -15.76 -4.09 -9.72
N ARG A 560 -15.71 -5.41 -9.40
CA ARG A 560 -15.96 -6.48 -10.38
C ARG A 560 -17.44 -6.68 -10.70
N VAL A 561 -18.34 -6.17 -9.88
CA VAL A 561 -19.78 -6.09 -10.14
C VAL A 561 -20.17 -4.63 -10.45
N GLY A 562 -21.42 -4.40 -10.90
CA GLY A 562 -21.91 -3.06 -11.23
C GLY A 562 -21.31 -2.49 -12.51
N ARG A 563 -21.15 -3.30 -13.55
CA ARG A 563 -20.63 -2.91 -14.86
C ARG A 563 -21.72 -2.76 -15.93
N SER A 564 -22.95 -2.99 -15.57
CA SER A 564 -24.15 -2.81 -16.36
C SER A 564 -25.15 -1.94 -15.61
N ASP A 565 -26.32 -1.69 -16.20
CA ASP A 565 -27.42 -0.94 -15.57
C ASP A 565 -28.14 -1.74 -14.47
N ILE A 566 -27.64 -2.96 -14.16
CA ILE A 566 -28.19 -3.85 -13.15
C ILE A 566 -27.76 -3.38 -11.78
N LYS A 567 -28.70 -3.23 -10.85
CA LYS A 567 -28.40 -2.95 -9.44
C LYS A 567 -27.53 -4.05 -8.85
N SER A 568 -26.41 -3.67 -8.26
CA SER A 568 -25.40 -4.63 -7.81
C SER A 568 -25.15 -4.52 -6.31
N TYR A 569 -24.71 -5.62 -5.71
CA TYR A 569 -24.59 -5.77 -4.27
C TYR A 569 -23.23 -6.34 -3.90
N CYS A 570 -22.68 -5.85 -2.79
CA CYS A 570 -21.45 -6.35 -2.22
C CYS A 570 -21.67 -6.72 -0.74
N PHE A 571 -21.56 -8.01 -0.40
CA PHE A 571 -21.73 -8.53 0.94
C PHE A 571 -20.37 -8.81 1.57
N LEU A 572 -20.10 -8.17 2.71
CA LEU A 572 -18.88 -8.35 3.49
C LEU A 572 -19.21 -9.23 4.70
N LEU A 573 -18.75 -10.48 4.67
CA LEU A 573 -18.94 -11.43 5.76
C LEU A 573 -17.72 -11.37 6.69
N THR A 574 -17.97 -11.26 7.99
CA THR A 574 -16.92 -11.22 9.02
C THR A 574 -17.34 -12.02 10.24
N SER A 575 -16.41 -12.78 10.80
CA SER A 575 -16.57 -13.52 12.06
C SER A 575 -15.94 -12.80 13.25
N THR A 576 -15.34 -11.60 13.04
CA THR A 576 -14.65 -10.88 14.11
C THR A 576 -15.54 -9.83 14.76
N ASP A 577 -15.47 -9.74 16.09
CA ASP A 577 -16.08 -8.67 16.88
C ASP A 577 -15.09 -7.53 17.18
N ASN A 578 -13.88 -7.56 16.58
CA ASN A 578 -12.88 -6.52 16.81
C ASN A 578 -13.36 -5.16 16.26
N PRO A 579 -13.54 -4.15 17.13
CA PRO A 579 -14.09 -2.85 16.73
C PRO A 579 -13.31 -2.19 15.60
N LYS A 580 -11.98 -2.29 15.61
CA LYS A 580 -11.10 -1.71 14.56
C LYS A 580 -11.33 -2.37 13.19
N SER A 581 -11.51 -3.69 13.16
CA SER A 581 -11.80 -4.41 11.93
C SER A 581 -13.18 -4.04 11.37
N ILE A 582 -14.17 -3.94 12.23
CA ILE A 582 -15.53 -3.53 11.85
C ILE A 582 -15.54 -2.08 11.34
N GLU A 583 -14.83 -1.15 12.02
CA GLU A 583 -14.69 0.23 11.58
C GLU A 583 -14.09 0.33 10.19
N ARG A 584 -13.06 -0.44 9.90
CA ARG A 584 -12.45 -0.53 8.56
C ARG A 584 -13.46 -1.00 7.51
N LEU A 585 -14.27 -2.02 7.79
CA LEU A 585 -15.31 -2.48 6.85
C LEU A 585 -16.42 -1.44 6.64
N LYS A 586 -16.75 -0.65 7.68
CA LYS A 586 -17.70 0.47 7.57
C LYS A 586 -17.19 1.54 6.60
N ILE A 587 -15.89 1.83 6.58
CA ILE A 587 -15.31 2.77 5.61
C ILE A 587 -15.63 2.34 4.18
N LEU A 588 -15.47 1.06 3.86
CA LEU A 588 -15.79 0.54 2.52
C LEU A 588 -17.29 0.58 2.23
N ARG A 589 -18.15 0.31 3.23
CA ARG A 589 -19.60 0.38 3.11
C ARG A 589 -20.07 1.80 2.80
N ASP A 590 -19.53 2.79 3.51
CA ASP A 590 -20.02 4.16 3.51
C ASP A 590 -19.36 5.02 2.40
N ASN A 591 -18.32 4.50 1.74
CA ASN A 591 -17.62 5.21 0.68
C ASN A 591 -17.59 4.41 -0.63
N SER A 592 -17.95 5.08 -1.72
CA SER A 592 -17.86 4.54 -3.07
C SER A 592 -16.63 5.03 -3.86
N ASP A 593 -15.91 6.02 -3.34
CA ASP A 593 -14.73 6.64 -3.96
C ASP A 593 -13.46 5.87 -3.59
N GLY A 594 -12.80 5.28 -4.59
CA GLY A 594 -11.57 4.50 -4.39
C GLY A 594 -10.38 5.32 -3.89
N PHE A 595 -10.29 6.61 -4.24
CA PHE A 595 -9.23 7.48 -3.74
C PHE A 595 -9.38 7.74 -2.24
N LYS A 596 -10.61 8.05 -1.78
CA LYS A 596 -10.90 8.22 -0.35
C LYS A 596 -10.64 6.94 0.44
N ILE A 597 -11.07 5.78 -0.09
CA ILE A 597 -10.83 4.48 0.55
C ILE A 597 -9.33 4.22 0.69
N SER A 598 -8.55 4.54 -0.33
CA SER A 598 -7.09 4.37 -0.29
C SER A 598 -6.39 5.33 0.68
N GLU A 599 -6.89 6.57 0.82
CA GLU A 599 -6.42 7.51 1.83
C GLU A 599 -6.71 7.01 3.25
N TYR A 600 -7.92 6.52 3.50
CA TYR A 600 -8.26 5.89 4.78
C TYR A 600 -7.42 4.64 5.07
N ASP A 601 -7.17 3.77 4.08
CA ASP A 601 -6.32 2.59 4.24
C ASP A 601 -4.88 2.99 4.63
N TYR A 602 -4.36 4.07 4.04
CA TYR A 602 -3.07 4.63 4.38
C TYR A 602 -3.03 5.19 5.81
N ASP A 603 -4.02 5.98 6.19
CA ASP A 603 -4.09 6.59 7.53
C ASP A 603 -4.25 5.53 8.64
N LEU A 604 -5.00 4.46 8.38
CA LEU A 604 -5.21 3.36 9.33
C LEU A 604 -3.98 2.44 9.51
N ARG A 605 -3.27 2.13 8.43
CA ARG A 605 -2.08 1.26 8.47
C ARG A 605 -0.86 2.01 8.95
N GLY A 606 -0.83 3.32 8.76
CA GLY A 606 0.37 4.14 8.90
C GLY A 606 1.37 3.89 7.77
N SER A 607 2.34 4.79 7.63
CA SER A 607 3.35 4.72 6.58
C SER A 607 4.23 3.45 6.65
N GLY A 608 4.41 2.87 7.82
CA GLY A 608 5.32 1.73 8.05
C GLY A 608 4.89 0.42 7.39
N ASP A 609 3.61 0.09 7.45
CA ASP A 609 3.08 -1.16 6.88
C ASP A 609 2.83 -1.05 5.37
N PHE A 610 2.55 0.15 4.88
CA PHE A 610 2.31 0.38 3.45
C PHE A 610 3.61 0.28 2.63
N PHE A 611 4.72 0.69 3.21
CA PHE A 611 6.06 0.57 2.62
C PHE A 611 6.67 -0.82 2.83
N GLY A 612 5.87 -1.84 3.04
CA GLY A 612 6.25 -3.22 3.35
C GLY A 612 7.72 -3.49 3.09
N VAL A 613 8.49 -3.74 4.15
CA VAL A 613 9.96 -3.88 4.21
C VAL A 613 10.53 -4.83 3.14
N ARG A 614 9.68 -5.59 2.45
CA ARG A 614 10.05 -6.60 1.44
C ARG A 614 10.02 -6.12 -0.02
N GLN A 615 9.24 -5.08 -0.38
CA GLN A 615 9.11 -4.65 -1.78
C GLN A 615 9.83 -3.35 -2.13
N SER A 616 9.99 -2.41 -1.20
CA SER A 616 10.57 -1.08 -1.47
C SER A 616 11.98 -0.89 -0.93
N GLY A 617 12.71 -1.98 -0.64
CA GLY A 617 14.11 -1.96 -0.16
C GLY A 617 14.52 -0.65 0.50
N ARG A 618 14.87 -0.64 1.77
CA ARG A 618 15.57 0.39 2.61
C ARG A 618 15.43 1.91 2.31
N PHE A 619 14.65 2.36 1.30
CA PHE A 619 14.61 3.77 0.89
C PHE A 619 13.96 4.71 1.90
N LEU A 620 12.93 4.23 2.59
CA LEU A 620 12.17 4.98 3.60
C LEU A 620 12.12 4.23 4.94
N GLY A 621 13.03 3.29 5.16
CA GLY A 621 13.05 2.42 6.35
C GLY A 621 12.97 3.17 7.67
N ASP A 622 13.58 4.37 7.72
CA ASP A 622 13.57 5.20 8.92
C ASP A 622 12.20 5.84 9.18
N LEU A 623 11.45 6.22 8.13
CA LEU A 623 10.12 6.82 8.25
C LEU A 623 9.03 5.81 8.61
N GLY A 624 9.26 4.51 8.40
CA GLY A 624 8.30 3.46 8.66
C GLY A 624 7.81 3.37 10.11
N ASN A 625 8.58 3.91 11.05
CA ASN A 625 8.21 3.98 12.46
C ASN A 625 7.47 5.28 12.83
N LEU A 626 7.45 6.30 11.95
CA LEU A 626 6.78 7.57 12.23
C LEU A 626 5.32 7.52 11.80
N LYS A 627 4.45 8.07 12.63
CA LYS A 627 3.03 8.30 12.31
C LYS A 627 2.85 9.77 11.92
N TYR A 628 2.44 10.02 10.69
CA TYR A 628 2.21 11.38 10.17
C TYR A 628 1.08 11.37 9.13
N PRO A 629 0.35 12.50 8.96
CA PRO A 629 -0.74 12.57 8.00
C PRO A 629 -0.21 12.64 6.55
N SER A 630 -1.02 12.20 5.61
CA SER A 630 -0.71 12.27 4.17
C SER A 630 -0.48 13.70 3.67
N SER A 631 -1.04 14.70 4.35
CA SER A 631 -0.80 16.14 4.08
C SER A 631 0.67 16.55 4.12
N ALA A 632 1.49 15.88 4.94
CA ALA A 632 2.93 16.12 5.02
C ALA A 632 3.63 15.93 3.66
N ILE A 633 3.24 14.92 2.91
CA ILE A 633 3.81 14.61 1.59
C ILE A 633 3.40 15.68 0.56
N PHE A 634 2.14 16.11 0.60
CA PHE A 634 1.66 17.21 -0.26
C PHE A 634 2.41 18.49 0.00
N LEU A 635 2.61 18.83 1.28
CA LEU A 635 3.32 20.03 1.66
C LEU A 635 4.80 19.95 1.22
N ALA A 636 5.44 18.81 1.41
CA ALA A 636 6.82 18.58 0.96
C ALA A 636 6.95 18.77 -0.56
N LYS A 637 6.02 18.23 -1.35
CA LYS A 637 6.00 18.46 -2.81
C LYS A 637 5.81 19.92 -3.14
N LYS A 638 4.86 20.61 -2.54
CA LYS A 638 4.58 22.03 -2.78
C LYS A 638 5.80 22.89 -2.48
N ILE A 639 6.50 22.59 -1.40
CA ILE A 639 7.77 23.25 -1.04
C ILE A 639 8.85 22.95 -2.10
N SER A 640 9.00 21.70 -2.52
CA SER A 640 9.96 21.34 -3.57
C SER A 640 9.63 22.03 -4.90
N ASP A 641 8.35 22.04 -5.32
CA ASP A 641 7.90 22.74 -6.54
C ASP A 641 8.26 24.25 -6.45
N GLY A 642 7.96 24.89 -5.33
CA GLY A 642 8.30 26.29 -5.08
C GLY A 642 9.81 26.56 -5.06
N THR A 643 10.60 25.65 -4.46
CA THR A 643 12.07 25.76 -4.39
C THR A 643 12.69 25.75 -5.80
N PHE A 644 12.25 24.85 -6.66
CA PHE A 644 12.75 24.77 -8.03
C PHE A 644 12.24 25.92 -8.90
N SER A 645 10.98 26.32 -8.75
CA SER A 645 10.41 27.45 -9.53
C SER A 645 11.01 28.81 -9.15
N SER A 646 11.43 28.99 -7.89
CA SER A 646 12.09 30.22 -7.43
C SER A 646 13.59 30.26 -7.68
N GLY A 647 14.18 29.18 -8.19
CA GLY A 647 15.64 29.07 -8.33
C GLY A 647 16.38 28.95 -6.99
N SER A 648 15.67 28.63 -5.89
CA SER A 648 16.28 28.47 -4.56
C SER A 648 16.90 27.08 -4.35
N ASN A 649 16.99 26.25 -5.40
CA ASN A 649 17.62 24.96 -5.40
C ASN A 649 19.16 25.10 -5.44
N THR A 650 19.80 24.81 -4.31
CA THR A 650 21.25 24.92 -4.14
C THR A 650 21.99 23.64 -4.54
N ASP A 651 23.29 23.76 -4.87
CA ASP A 651 24.16 22.58 -5.10
C ASP A 651 24.29 21.71 -3.84
N GLU A 652 24.21 22.31 -2.64
CA GLU A 652 24.16 21.58 -1.38
C GLU A 652 22.92 20.67 -1.30
N LEU A 653 21.73 21.22 -1.64
CA LEU A 653 20.49 20.43 -1.71
C LEU A 653 20.62 19.28 -2.73
N LYS A 654 21.18 19.57 -3.93
CA LYS A 654 21.41 18.55 -4.96
C LYS A 654 22.30 17.43 -4.45
N THR A 655 23.43 17.77 -3.84
CA THR A 655 24.40 16.81 -3.31
C THR A 655 23.79 15.93 -2.22
N ILE A 656 23.14 16.53 -1.23
CA ILE A 656 22.53 15.81 -0.11
C ILE A 656 21.38 14.91 -0.58
N ALA A 657 20.49 15.44 -1.44
CA ALA A 657 19.36 14.69 -1.95
C ALA A 657 19.82 13.46 -2.78
N LEU A 658 20.78 13.64 -3.68
CA LEU A 658 21.30 12.58 -4.54
C LEU A 658 22.14 11.55 -3.77
N GLN A 659 22.95 11.96 -2.79
CA GLN A 659 23.70 11.01 -1.94
C GLN A 659 22.76 10.17 -1.08
N LYS A 660 21.78 10.80 -0.46
CA LYS A 660 20.82 10.10 0.40
C LYS A 660 20.00 9.06 -0.36
N TYR A 661 19.65 9.36 -1.58
CA TYR A 661 18.84 8.55 -2.44
C TYR A 661 19.59 8.00 -3.66
N GLU A 662 20.89 7.74 -3.53
CA GLU A 662 21.77 7.25 -4.61
C GLU A 662 21.22 5.97 -5.26
N LYS A 663 20.66 5.08 -4.45
CA LYS A 663 19.99 3.84 -4.94
C LYS A 663 18.73 4.10 -5.76
N LEU A 664 18.15 5.31 -5.74
CA LEU A 664 17.08 5.68 -6.68
C LEU A 664 17.60 5.70 -8.12
N LYS A 665 18.87 6.00 -8.34
CA LYS A 665 19.47 5.92 -9.67
C LYS A 665 19.35 4.50 -10.25
N ASP A 666 19.54 3.49 -9.41
CA ASP A 666 19.44 2.08 -9.81
C ASP A 666 17.98 1.64 -9.98
N VAL A 667 17.05 2.17 -9.17
CA VAL A 667 15.61 1.88 -9.26
C VAL A 667 14.94 2.58 -10.44
N THR A 668 15.42 3.77 -10.81
CA THR A 668 14.99 4.48 -12.03
C THR A 668 15.75 4.00 -13.28
N LEU A 669 16.83 3.23 -13.11
CA LEU A 669 17.62 2.58 -14.20
C LEU A 669 17.24 1.12 -14.40
N ASN A 670 16.62 0.49 -13.39
CA ASN A 670 16.15 -0.89 -13.43
C ASN A 670 14.62 -0.87 -13.40
#